data_01ff5942eda5708f5cc8554e63bbc18e
#
_entry.id   01ff5942eda5708f5cc8554e63bbc18e
#
_cell.length_a   1.000
_cell.length_b   1.000
_cell.length_c   1.000
_cell.angle_alpha   90.00
_cell.angle_beta   90.00
_cell.angle_gamma   90.00
#
_symmetry.space_group_name_H-M   'P 1'
#
loop_
_entity.id
_entity.type
_entity.pdbx_description
1 polymer ?
#
loop_
_entity_poly.entity_id
_entity_poly.type
_entity_poly.pdbx_seq_one_letter_code
_entity_poly.pdbx_strand_id
1 'polypeptide(L)'
;MSFHGRIRETLRIVLMGLLVACLTGCAGLAPGGGYNGNSGGGTTAPAAPTGLLANAGNAQISLLWNASTAATGYYVKRATTSGGPYTQIALPSANSYTDTGLTNGVAYYYVVSAFNSAGQSANSAQASATPAAPLAPPAAPTGLEANAGNAQVTLTWSATTGATSYHVKRATISGGPYTQVSAPVTANFVDTGLANGATYYYVVSALNAAGESANSSQVSATPAAPATPPAAPAGLEATAGNAQVSLTWTASTGATSYHVKRSTISGGPYTQVAAPSSASDIDTGLTNGTTYYYVVSALNAAGESANSSQVSATPAAPAAPPAAPSGLQAIAGNAQVSLTWTASTGATSYHVKRSTTSGGPYTQVAVPTATSDADTGLTNGTTYYYVVSALNAAGESANSTQASATPVAATADVTITVNPSVTLPISPYIYGINFYSGITGAPPLLTFDRDGGNRWTAYNWITNASNAGSDYLYENDDYLSSSTVPAEAVRSFIAGDQGNNLASLVTFQLQGLVSADESGPVSVTNPPDLSRFRPVIDMKSTASSAPFTLTPPPAATDNNVYMDEFIWALDQKFTGMGIFGTSPTHPTFISLDNEPELWNSTHLEVQGPNPVSSDNYIAKTINLATALKNQFPSVVIFGPVHYGFQGIYNWQGELSATPNGTNWFPDKYLQALNTASTTYGKPLVDVYDFHWYVEEYDPNGTRALDLTGTTLTDAQVQLIVQSPRALWDPTFTDSTNSNPWIYEELGNTPINLLGRLQAKINAENPGMKISITEYENGGWNHIAGTIAQTDNLGIFGAQGLFAASFWPPNGTYAYALAGFRAFRGFDGVNACFGDTSLEAASSNVQNVVVYASTDSTTPGRTVFVAINRSA
;
A
#
# COMPACT_ATOMS: atom_id res chain seq x y z
N MET A 1 5.65 1.92 -49.93
CA MET A 1 4.34 1.99 -50.63
C MET A 1 3.40 2.60 -49.58
N SER A 2 3.32 3.87 -49.47
CA SER A 2 2.46 4.89 -50.08
C SER A 2 1.02 4.42 -50.26
N PHE A 3 0.12 4.99 -49.47
CA PHE A 3 -0.95 5.83 -49.95
C PHE A 3 -1.68 6.58 -48.83
N HIS A 4 -1.78 7.84 -49.07
CA HIS A 4 -2.56 8.91 -48.49
C HIS A 4 -4.08 8.69 -48.59
N GLY A 5 -4.82 9.26 -47.67
CA GLY A 5 -6.26 9.50 -47.80
C GLY A 5 -6.79 10.43 -46.72
N ARG A 6 -6.68 11.74 -46.96
CA ARG A 6 -7.43 12.81 -46.30
C ARG A 6 -8.93 12.71 -46.65
N ILE A 7 -9.78 13.26 -45.79
CA ILE A 7 -10.95 14.12 -46.06
C ILE A 7 -11.53 14.44 -44.67
N ARG A 8 -11.43 15.65 -44.12
CA ARG A 8 -12.23 16.90 -44.22
C ARG A 8 -13.64 16.77 -43.73
N GLU A 9 -13.91 17.51 -42.66
CA GLU A 9 -15.00 18.42 -42.33
C GLU A 9 -16.46 17.97 -42.69
N THR A 10 -17.34 18.04 -41.68
CA THR A 10 -18.49 18.95 -41.84
C THR A 10 -19.11 19.28 -40.45
N LEU A 11 -19.02 20.52 -40.10
CA LEU A 11 -19.82 21.29 -39.16
C LEU A 11 -21.29 21.23 -39.59
N ARG A 12 -22.21 20.87 -38.70
CA ARG A 12 -23.62 21.23 -38.81
C ARG A 12 -24.21 21.58 -37.45
N ILE A 13 -24.29 22.90 -37.28
CA ILE A 13 -25.23 23.60 -36.44
C ILE A 13 -26.66 23.27 -36.91
N VAL A 14 -27.51 22.82 -36.00
CA VAL A 14 -28.97 22.94 -36.16
C VAL A 14 -29.50 23.73 -35.00
N LEU A 15 -29.75 24.96 -35.29
CA LEU A 15 -30.54 25.94 -34.56
C LEU A 15 -32.00 25.68 -34.89
N MET A 16 -32.87 25.45 -33.88
CA MET A 16 -34.29 25.73 -33.95
C MET A 16 -34.76 25.83 -32.49
N GLY A 17 -35.14 26.85 -31.94
CA GLY A 17 -35.94 28.01 -32.45
C GLY A 17 -37.37 27.89 -32.06
N LEU A 18 -37.81 28.94 -31.42
CA LEU A 18 -39.21 29.39 -31.31
C LEU A 18 -39.87 29.05 -29.95
N LEU A 19 -40.58 29.98 -29.34
CA LEU A 19 -41.24 31.15 -29.80
C LEU A 19 -41.47 32.11 -28.62
N VAL A 20 -41.14 33.36 -28.89
CA VAL A 20 -41.55 34.57 -28.18
C VAL A 20 -43.01 34.83 -28.40
N ALA A 21 -43.70 35.25 -27.37
CA ALA A 21 -44.86 36.11 -27.51
C ALA A 21 -44.67 37.35 -26.71
N CYS A 22 -44.16 38.36 -27.39
CA CYS A 22 -44.31 39.77 -27.04
C CYS A 22 -45.77 40.19 -27.27
N LEU A 23 -46.33 40.85 -26.34
CA LEU A 23 -47.32 41.86 -26.64
C LEU A 23 -47.02 43.14 -25.87
N THR A 24 -46.54 44.06 -26.59
CA THR A 24 -46.44 45.47 -26.34
C THR A 24 -47.81 46.09 -26.10
N GLY A 25 -47.86 46.99 -25.20
CA GLY A 25 -49.00 47.93 -25.07
C GLY A 25 -48.52 49.16 -24.32
N CYS A 26 -48.10 50.14 -25.14
CA CYS A 26 -47.77 51.48 -24.68
C CYS A 26 -49.02 52.36 -24.47
N ALA A 27 -48.79 53.24 -23.62
CA ALA A 27 -49.32 54.65 -23.62
C ALA A 27 -50.65 54.92 -22.93
N GLY A 28 -50.52 55.69 -21.85
CA GLY A 28 -50.80 57.05 -21.98
C GLY A 28 -51.90 57.65 -21.12
N LEU A 29 -51.59 58.64 -20.45
CA LEU A 29 -52.41 59.75 -19.95
C LEU A 29 -53.04 59.61 -18.57
N ALA A 30 -52.44 60.38 -17.68
CA ALA A 30 -53.14 61.02 -16.55
C ALA A 30 -54.13 62.05 -17.15
N PRO A 31 -55.04 62.63 -16.43
CA PRO A 31 -55.00 62.96 -15.01
C PRO A 31 -56.36 62.92 -14.25
N GLY A 32 -56.31 63.08 -13.00
CA GLY A 32 -57.27 63.92 -12.25
C GLY A 32 -58.21 63.10 -11.35
N GLY A 33 -58.17 63.50 -10.13
CA GLY A 33 -59.23 63.34 -9.21
C GLY A 33 -58.91 62.76 -7.87
N GLY A 34 -58.64 63.57 -6.92
CA GLY A 34 -58.34 63.20 -5.54
C GLY A 34 -59.48 62.56 -4.87
N TYR A 35 -59.23 61.89 -3.86
CA TYR A 35 -59.71 62.03 -2.51
C TYR A 35 -59.00 61.20 -1.50
N ASN A 36 -58.80 61.74 -0.34
CA ASN A 36 -58.29 61.29 0.91
C ASN A 36 -58.51 59.80 1.26
N GLY A 37 -57.42 59.17 1.71
CA GLY A 37 -57.50 57.95 2.49
C GLY A 37 -56.16 57.75 3.20
N ASN A 38 -56.05 58.29 4.39
CA ASN A 38 -54.94 58.13 5.30
C ASN A 38 -54.61 56.66 5.55
N SER A 39 -53.41 56.26 5.22
CA SER A 39 -52.77 55.09 5.84
C SER A 39 -51.27 55.27 5.87
N GLY A 40 -50.72 55.36 7.05
CA GLY A 40 -49.37 55.64 7.40
C GLY A 40 -48.31 54.96 6.59
N GLY A 41 -47.69 55.76 5.72
CA GLY A 41 -46.36 55.41 5.23
C GLY A 41 -45.36 55.59 6.34
N GLY A 42 -44.71 54.53 6.76
CA GLY A 42 -43.70 54.59 7.81
C GLY A 42 -42.57 55.56 7.42
N THR A 43 -42.30 56.49 8.30
CA THR A 43 -41.30 57.52 8.16
C THR A 43 -39.87 57.03 8.40
N THR A 44 -39.68 55.73 8.47
CA THR A 44 -38.36 55.11 8.71
C THR A 44 -38.09 53.97 7.71
N ALA A 45 -36.84 53.84 7.38
CA ALA A 45 -36.36 52.71 6.56
C ALA A 45 -36.72 51.34 7.26
N PRO A 46 -36.98 50.29 6.50
CA PRO A 46 -37.31 48.98 7.07
C PRO A 46 -36.18 48.42 7.95
N ALA A 47 -36.50 47.53 8.82
CA ALA A 47 -35.48 46.74 9.51
C ALA A 47 -34.74 45.79 8.53
N ALA A 48 -33.51 45.46 8.82
CA ALA A 48 -32.73 44.50 8.01
C ALA A 48 -33.50 43.14 7.98
N PRO A 49 -33.57 42.48 6.80
CA PRO A 49 -34.17 41.16 6.70
C PRO A 49 -33.45 40.15 7.62
N THR A 50 -34.22 39.27 8.24
CA THR A 50 -33.71 38.19 9.09
C THR A 50 -33.99 36.84 8.46
N GLY A 51 -33.32 35.77 8.95
CA GLY A 51 -33.60 34.43 8.52
C GLY A 51 -33.24 34.15 7.05
N LEU A 52 -32.23 34.84 6.49
CA LEU A 52 -31.80 34.56 5.12
C LEU A 52 -31.26 33.16 5.03
N LEU A 53 -31.86 32.34 4.16
CA LEU A 53 -31.46 30.98 3.82
C LEU A 53 -31.03 30.94 2.36
N ALA A 54 -30.01 30.17 2.07
CA ALA A 54 -29.52 29.90 0.72
C ALA A 54 -29.52 28.41 0.48
N ASN A 55 -30.34 27.93 -0.45
CA ASN A 55 -30.45 26.52 -0.79
C ASN A 55 -29.85 26.26 -2.16
N ALA A 56 -28.85 25.35 -2.19
CA ALA A 56 -28.12 24.98 -3.39
C ALA A 56 -28.99 24.14 -4.35
N GLY A 57 -28.90 24.43 -5.64
CA GLY A 57 -29.44 23.64 -6.74
C GLY A 57 -28.40 23.45 -7.82
N ASN A 58 -28.78 22.88 -8.95
CA ASN A 58 -27.87 22.77 -10.09
C ASN A 58 -27.76 24.14 -10.80
N ALA A 59 -26.57 24.70 -10.78
CA ALA A 59 -26.24 26.01 -11.34
C ALA A 59 -27.17 27.14 -10.84
N GLN A 60 -27.76 26.98 -9.65
CA GLN A 60 -28.63 27.99 -9.04
C GLN A 60 -28.63 27.89 -7.52
N ILE A 61 -29.02 28.99 -6.87
CA ILE A 61 -29.25 29.06 -5.43
C ILE A 61 -30.57 29.80 -5.19
N SER A 62 -31.47 29.13 -4.43
CA SER A 62 -32.75 29.75 -4.03
C SER A 62 -32.58 30.38 -2.66
N LEU A 63 -32.92 31.66 -2.61
CA LEU A 63 -32.86 32.49 -1.41
C LEU A 63 -34.26 32.70 -0.85
N LEU A 64 -34.38 32.64 0.45
CA LEU A 64 -35.61 32.96 1.18
C LEU A 64 -35.23 33.70 2.46
N TRP A 65 -36.01 34.68 2.85
CA TRP A 65 -35.80 35.46 4.07
C TRP A 65 -37.13 35.90 4.68
N ASN A 66 -37.12 36.31 5.92
CA ASN A 66 -38.30 36.83 6.55
C ASN A 66 -38.62 38.24 5.99
N ALA A 67 -39.87 38.49 5.66
CA ALA A 67 -40.30 39.78 5.19
C ALA A 67 -40.09 40.88 6.25
N SER A 68 -39.47 41.97 5.86
CA SER A 68 -39.30 43.13 6.72
C SER A 68 -40.54 43.99 6.70
N THR A 69 -41.02 44.36 7.84
CA THR A 69 -42.21 45.23 7.97
C THR A 69 -41.97 46.55 7.25
N ALA A 70 -42.94 47.03 6.48
CA ALA A 70 -42.92 48.24 5.68
C ALA A 70 -41.87 48.25 4.54
N ALA A 71 -41.26 47.14 4.20
CA ALA A 71 -40.43 47.04 3.01
C ALA A 71 -41.31 47.04 1.75
N THR A 72 -40.89 47.77 0.72
CA THR A 72 -41.50 47.80 -0.61
C THR A 72 -40.70 46.92 -1.58
N GLY A 73 -39.50 46.47 -1.22
CA GLY A 73 -38.67 45.60 -1.98
C GLY A 73 -37.33 45.33 -1.26
N TYR A 74 -36.52 44.52 -1.91
CA TYR A 74 -35.26 44.07 -1.34
C TYR A 74 -34.12 44.16 -2.35
N TYR A 75 -32.96 44.48 -1.90
CA TYR A 75 -31.71 44.36 -2.66
C TYR A 75 -31.07 43.06 -2.31
N VAL A 76 -31.05 42.14 -3.25
CA VAL A 76 -30.27 40.88 -3.12
C VAL A 76 -28.86 41.16 -3.65
N LYS A 77 -27.90 40.85 -2.82
CA LYS A 77 -26.49 41.10 -3.12
C LYS A 77 -25.67 39.85 -2.97
N ARG A 78 -24.74 39.62 -3.89
CA ARG A 78 -23.93 38.40 -3.96
C ARG A 78 -22.43 38.75 -3.93
N ALA A 79 -21.64 37.84 -3.35
CA ALA A 79 -20.18 37.79 -3.44
C ALA A 79 -19.70 36.36 -3.67
N THR A 80 -18.48 36.22 -4.15
CA THR A 80 -17.77 34.94 -4.20
C THR A 80 -16.75 34.80 -3.06
N THR A 81 -16.63 35.78 -2.21
CA THR A 81 -15.77 35.80 -1.03
C THR A 81 -16.63 36.07 0.20
N SER A 82 -16.42 35.31 1.27
CA SER A 82 -17.10 35.53 2.53
C SER A 82 -16.83 36.91 3.07
N GLY A 83 -17.88 37.62 3.49
CA GLY A 83 -17.81 39.02 3.96
C GLY A 83 -17.84 40.05 2.87
N GLY A 84 -17.84 39.70 1.61
CA GLY A 84 -17.92 40.65 0.48
C GLY A 84 -16.57 40.95 -0.17
N PRO A 85 -16.48 41.96 -1.03
CA PRO A 85 -17.54 42.94 -1.35
C PRO A 85 -18.74 42.30 -2.08
N TYR A 86 -19.94 42.75 -1.70
CA TYR A 86 -21.18 42.28 -2.30
C TYR A 86 -21.63 43.18 -3.46
N THR A 87 -22.00 42.55 -4.57
CA THR A 87 -22.60 43.22 -5.72
C THR A 87 -24.12 42.91 -5.72
N GLN A 88 -24.92 43.95 -5.94
CA GLN A 88 -26.35 43.77 -6.10
C GLN A 88 -26.66 42.99 -7.39
N ILE A 89 -27.46 41.94 -7.28
CA ILE A 89 -27.81 41.07 -8.41
C ILE A 89 -29.32 41.10 -8.72
N ALA A 90 -30.17 41.52 -7.76
CA ALA A 90 -31.59 41.55 -7.99
C ALA A 90 -32.29 42.56 -7.07
N LEU A 91 -33.54 42.89 -7.46
CA LEU A 91 -34.41 43.84 -6.76
C LEU A 91 -35.85 43.30 -6.62
N PRO A 92 -36.04 42.13 -5.96
CA PRO A 92 -37.40 41.56 -5.81
C PRO A 92 -38.25 42.36 -4.84
N SER A 93 -39.58 42.36 -5.11
CA SER A 93 -40.59 42.80 -4.14
C SER A 93 -40.99 41.70 -3.17
N ALA A 94 -40.78 40.43 -3.56
CA ALA A 94 -40.98 39.25 -2.73
C ALA A 94 -39.82 38.99 -1.79
N ASN A 95 -40.05 38.27 -0.70
CA ASN A 95 -38.99 37.85 0.25
C ASN A 95 -38.28 36.56 -0.19
N SER A 96 -38.18 36.37 -1.49
CA SER A 96 -37.45 35.23 -2.08
C SER A 96 -36.81 35.66 -3.42
N TYR A 97 -35.75 34.98 -3.80
CA TYR A 97 -35.10 35.14 -5.09
C TYR A 97 -34.35 33.86 -5.47
N THR A 98 -34.33 33.51 -6.74
CA THR A 98 -33.49 32.41 -7.22
C THR A 98 -32.41 33.01 -8.13
N ASP A 99 -31.20 32.84 -7.72
CA ASP A 99 -30.00 33.20 -8.47
C ASP A 99 -29.61 32.04 -9.38
N THR A 100 -29.58 32.26 -10.67
CA THR A 100 -29.37 31.26 -11.71
C THR A 100 -28.10 31.54 -12.51
N GLY A 101 -27.64 30.55 -13.29
CA GLY A 101 -26.43 30.70 -14.09
C GLY A 101 -25.15 30.66 -13.26
N LEU A 102 -25.20 30.07 -12.09
CA LEU A 102 -24.10 29.93 -11.17
C LEU A 102 -23.18 28.77 -11.57
N THR A 103 -21.90 28.88 -11.25
CA THR A 103 -20.95 27.77 -11.45
C THR A 103 -21.07 26.80 -10.33
N ASN A 104 -21.33 25.52 -10.64
CA ASN A 104 -21.32 24.45 -9.66
C ASN A 104 -19.92 24.33 -9.01
N GLY A 105 -19.88 24.02 -7.72
CA GLY A 105 -18.64 23.91 -6.95
C GLY A 105 -18.08 25.24 -6.45
N VAL A 106 -18.64 26.37 -6.86
CA VAL A 106 -18.23 27.69 -6.38
C VAL A 106 -19.16 28.13 -5.25
N ALA A 107 -18.59 28.50 -4.11
CA ALA A 107 -19.37 29.03 -3.00
C ALA A 107 -19.80 30.47 -3.30
N TYR A 108 -21.08 30.76 -3.11
CA TYR A 108 -21.64 32.10 -3.25
C TYR A 108 -22.22 32.55 -1.92
N TYR A 109 -21.98 33.80 -1.59
CA TYR A 109 -22.35 34.44 -0.34
C TYR A 109 -23.35 35.54 -0.62
N TYR A 110 -24.42 35.62 0.15
CA TYR A 110 -25.53 36.54 -0.05
C TYR A 110 -25.82 37.32 1.22
N VAL A 111 -26.21 38.56 0.99
CA VAL A 111 -26.86 39.39 1.99
C VAL A 111 -28.04 40.10 1.31
N VAL A 112 -29.06 40.38 2.07
CA VAL A 112 -30.26 41.09 1.59
C VAL A 112 -30.51 42.28 2.47
N SER A 113 -30.89 43.40 1.85
CA SER A 113 -31.35 44.57 2.56
C SER A 113 -32.73 44.96 2.06
N ALA A 114 -33.59 45.41 2.91
CA ALA A 114 -34.95 45.87 2.60
C ALA A 114 -34.92 47.40 2.31
N PHE A 115 -35.87 47.87 1.51
CA PHE A 115 -36.03 49.28 1.29
C PHE A 115 -37.51 49.71 1.17
N ASN A 116 -37.75 50.94 1.39
CA ASN A 116 -39.00 51.67 1.11
C ASN A 116 -38.68 53.12 0.70
N SER A 117 -39.70 53.96 0.60
CA SER A 117 -39.50 55.38 0.23
C SER A 117 -38.72 56.20 1.28
N ALA A 118 -38.55 55.68 2.49
CA ALA A 118 -37.79 56.34 3.56
C ALA A 118 -36.31 55.96 3.57
N GLY A 119 -35.91 54.90 2.84
CA GLY A 119 -34.52 54.48 2.72
C GLY A 119 -34.33 52.96 2.71
N GLN A 120 -33.07 52.58 2.78
CA GLN A 120 -32.62 51.19 2.77
C GLN A 120 -32.15 50.77 4.15
N SER A 121 -32.43 49.52 4.52
CA SER A 121 -31.95 48.90 5.77
C SER A 121 -30.44 48.52 5.67
N ALA A 122 -29.87 48.17 6.81
CA ALA A 122 -28.64 47.41 6.82
C ALA A 122 -28.85 46.04 6.10
N ASN A 123 -27.75 45.40 5.72
CA ASN A 123 -27.78 44.03 5.18
C ASN A 123 -28.20 43.03 6.27
N SER A 124 -28.84 41.95 5.87
CA SER A 124 -29.07 40.75 6.68
C SER A 124 -27.76 40.13 7.16
N ALA A 125 -27.83 39.19 8.06
CA ALA A 125 -26.77 38.20 8.23
C ALA A 125 -26.45 37.50 6.88
N GLN A 126 -25.20 37.13 6.66
CA GLN A 126 -24.74 36.42 5.46
C GLN A 126 -25.31 34.99 5.46
N ALA A 127 -25.78 34.54 4.31
CA ALA A 127 -26.02 33.13 4.01
C ALA A 127 -25.14 32.71 2.82
N SER A 128 -24.80 31.46 2.75
CA SER A 128 -24.00 30.90 1.66
C SER A 128 -24.49 29.54 1.19
N ALA A 129 -24.26 29.24 -0.05
CA ALA A 129 -24.48 27.91 -0.60
C ALA A 129 -23.54 27.64 -1.79
N THR A 130 -23.30 26.40 -2.07
CA THR A 130 -22.48 25.95 -3.20
C THR A 130 -23.35 25.12 -4.13
N PRO A 131 -23.69 25.62 -5.33
CA PRO A 131 -24.46 24.85 -6.30
C PRO A 131 -23.71 23.57 -6.69
N ALA A 132 -24.44 22.49 -6.93
CA ALA A 132 -23.89 21.24 -7.38
C ALA A 132 -24.72 20.67 -8.56
N ALA A 133 -24.04 20.05 -9.48
CA ALA A 133 -24.71 19.36 -10.57
C ALA A 133 -25.43 18.11 -10.03
N PRO A 134 -26.56 17.72 -10.62
CA PRO A 134 -27.16 16.43 -10.33
C PRO A 134 -26.19 15.31 -10.62
N LEU A 135 -26.22 14.28 -9.80
CA LEU A 135 -25.48 13.08 -10.09
C LEU A 135 -25.93 12.54 -11.46
N ALA A 136 -24.97 12.19 -12.30
CA ALA A 136 -25.25 11.48 -13.54
C ALA A 136 -25.10 9.96 -13.33
N PRO A 137 -25.76 9.13 -14.15
CA PRO A 137 -25.43 7.70 -14.20
C PRO A 137 -23.93 7.51 -14.46
N PRO A 138 -23.32 6.43 -13.95
CA PRO A 138 -21.91 6.16 -14.18
C PRO A 138 -21.58 6.02 -15.66
N ALA A 139 -20.31 6.08 -16.01
CA ALA A 139 -19.84 5.65 -17.33
C ALA A 139 -20.05 4.15 -17.52
N ALA A 140 -20.11 3.69 -18.76
CA ALA A 140 -20.12 2.26 -19.03
C ALA A 140 -18.83 1.60 -18.53
N PRO A 141 -18.90 0.42 -17.90
CA PRO A 141 -17.71 -0.31 -17.47
C PRO A 141 -16.77 -0.60 -18.65
N THR A 142 -15.46 -0.53 -18.37
CA THR A 142 -14.40 -0.82 -19.34
C THR A 142 -13.58 -2.03 -18.90
N GLY A 143 -12.74 -2.55 -19.79
CA GLY A 143 -11.85 -3.67 -19.45
C GLY A 143 -12.60 -4.95 -19.08
N LEU A 144 -13.82 -5.15 -19.59
CA LEU A 144 -14.53 -6.41 -19.35
C LEU A 144 -13.77 -7.54 -20.01
N GLU A 145 -13.47 -8.55 -19.21
CA GLU A 145 -12.83 -9.81 -19.64
C GLU A 145 -13.68 -10.99 -19.23
N ALA A 146 -13.63 -12.05 -20.01
CA ALA A 146 -14.35 -13.29 -19.74
C ALA A 146 -13.43 -14.49 -19.87
N ASN A 147 -13.17 -15.15 -18.76
CA ASN A 147 -12.31 -16.31 -18.68
C ASN A 147 -13.15 -17.58 -18.52
N ALA A 148 -13.04 -18.48 -19.53
CA ALA A 148 -13.76 -19.73 -19.55
C ALA A 148 -13.20 -20.74 -18.54
N GLY A 149 -14.08 -21.38 -17.79
CA GLY A 149 -13.78 -22.51 -16.90
C GLY A 149 -14.66 -23.73 -17.23
N ASN A 150 -14.65 -24.73 -16.37
CA ASN A 150 -15.54 -25.88 -16.50
C ASN A 150 -16.95 -25.51 -16.03
N ALA A 151 -17.90 -25.51 -16.94
CA ALA A 151 -19.27 -25.11 -16.73
C ALA A 151 -19.45 -23.73 -16.08
N GLN A 152 -18.48 -22.85 -16.27
CA GLN A 152 -18.50 -21.50 -15.70
C GLN A 152 -17.70 -20.52 -16.57
N VAL A 153 -18.00 -19.22 -16.37
CA VAL A 153 -17.21 -18.10 -16.90
C VAL A 153 -16.94 -17.13 -15.76
N THR A 154 -15.69 -16.79 -15.57
CA THR A 154 -15.28 -15.73 -14.65
C THR A 154 -15.18 -14.43 -15.41
N LEU A 155 -15.91 -13.43 -14.95
CA LEU A 155 -15.93 -12.08 -15.50
C LEU A 155 -15.21 -11.13 -14.56
N THR A 156 -14.38 -10.27 -15.12
CA THR A 156 -13.73 -9.15 -14.41
C THR A 156 -13.79 -7.91 -15.28
N TRP A 157 -13.85 -6.75 -14.65
CA TRP A 157 -13.85 -5.45 -15.33
C TRP A 157 -13.26 -4.37 -14.46
N SER A 158 -12.96 -3.23 -15.05
CA SER A 158 -12.47 -2.08 -14.29
C SER A 158 -13.62 -1.49 -13.47
N ALA A 159 -13.36 -1.23 -12.19
CA ALA A 159 -14.32 -0.54 -11.34
C ALA A 159 -14.66 0.84 -11.94
N THR A 160 -15.95 1.12 -12.07
CA THR A 160 -16.41 2.38 -12.67
C THR A 160 -16.60 3.42 -11.58
N THR A 161 -15.96 4.55 -11.73
CA THR A 161 -16.09 5.68 -10.79
C THR A 161 -17.55 6.09 -10.60
N GLY A 162 -17.99 6.19 -9.36
CA GLY A 162 -19.36 6.56 -9.01
C GLY A 162 -20.40 5.45 -9.15
N ALA A 163 -20.00 4.23 -9.49
CA ALA A 163 -20.89 3.08 -9.49
C ALA A 163 -21.05 2.52 -8.07
N THR A 164 -22.27 2.16 -7.70
CA THR A 164 -22.60 1.47 -6.44
C THR A 164 -22.83 -0.03 -6.64
N SER A 165 -23.14 -0.44 -7.86
CA SER A 165 -23.31 -1.84 -8.26
C SER A 165 -23.25 -1.97 -9.78
N TYR A 166 -23.33 -3.20 -10.26
CA TYR A 166 -23.29 -3.53 -11.68
C TYR A 166 -24.43 -4.48 -12.03
N HIS A 167 -24.92 -4.43 -13.27
CA HIS A 167 -25.73 -5.49 -13.85
C HIS A 167 -24.89 -6.29 -14.83
N VAL A 168 -24.66 -7.56 -14.53
CA VAL A 168 -24.07 -8.52 -15.47
C VAL A 168 -25.15 -9.13 -16.30
N LYS A 169 -25.01 -9.03 -17.60
CA LYS A 169 -26.02 -9.48 -18.58
C LYS A 169 -25.39 -10.47 -19.55
N ARG A 170 -26.12 -11.55 -19.84
CA ARG A 170 -25.66 -12.66 -20.69
C ARG A 170 -26.58 -12.86 -21.88
N ALA A 171 -26.01 -13.30 -23.00
CA ALA A 171 -26.70 -13.80 -24.17
C ALA A 171 -26.01 -15.06 -24.69
N THR A 172 -26.72 -15.84 -25.47
CA THR A 172 -26.22 -16.99 -26.26
C THR A 172 -26.01 -16.64 -27.73
N ILE A 173 -26.36 -15.44 -28.14
CA ILE A 173 -26.20 -14.90 -29.49
C ILE A 173 -25.37 -13.60 -29.37
N SER A 174 -24.39 -13.45 -30.26
CA SER A 174 -23.59 -12.22 -30.32
C SER A 174 -24.48 -11.02 -30.62
N GLY A 175 -24.32 -9.95 -29.81
CA GLY A 175 -25.12 -8.75 -29.92
C GLY A 175 -26.44 -8.77 -29.12
N GLY A 176 -26.79 -9.88 -28.47
CA GLY A 176 -27.99 -10.01 -27.66
C GLY A 176 -29.18 -10.66 -28.38
N PRO A 177 -30.35 -10.67 -27.77
CA PRO A 177 -30.72 -9.93 -26.56
C PRO A 177 -30.03 -10.46 -25.27
N TYR A 178 -29.67 -9.52 -24.39
CA TYR A 178 -29.03 -9.84 -23.14
C TYR A 178 -30.03 -9.93 -22.00
N THR A 179 -29.89 -10.94 -21.17
CA THR A 179 -30.65 -11.10 -19.92
C THR A 179 -29.73 -10.88 -18.74
N GLN A 180 -30.17 -10.13 -17.76
CA GLN A 180 -29.43 -9.93 -16.53
C GLN A 180 -29.32 -11.24 -15.76
N VAL A 181 -28.10 -11.63 -15.40
CA VAL A 181 -27.79 -12.86 -14.66
C VAL A 181 -27.31 -12.57 -13.25
N SER A 182 -26.80 -11.35 -12.97
CA SER A 182 -26.35 -10.95 -11.64
C SER A 182 -26.35 -9.43 -11.47
N ALA A 183 -26.28 -9.00 -10.20
CA ALA A 183 -26.14 -7.60 -9.81
C ALA A 183 -25.06 -7.43 -8.72
N PRO A 184 -23.78 -7.71 -9.00
CA PRO A 184 -22.73 -7.60 -8.01
C PRO A 184 -22.41 -6.15 -7.65
N VAL A 185 -21.90 -5.95 -6.42
CA VAL A 185 -21.33 -4.66 -5.99
C VAL A 185 -19.84 -4.56 -6.28
N THR A 186 -19.19 -5.68 -6.57
CA THR A 186 -17.77 -5.76 -6.94
C THR A 186 -17.60 -5.87 -8.46
N ALA A 187 -16.46 -5.47 -8.96
CA ALA A 187 -16.15 -5.49 -10.39
C ALA A 187 -15.74 -6.89 -10.91
N ASN A 188 -16.38 -7.93 -10.39
CA ASN A 188 -16.20 -9.31 -10.84
C ASN A 188 -17.48 -10.12 -10.64
N PHE A 189 -17.59 -11.22 -11.36
CA PHE A 189 -18.68 -12.18 -11.22
C PHE A 189 -18.28 -13.53 -11.79
N VAL A 190 -18.74 -14.62 -11.19
CA VAL A 190 -18.57 -15.97 -11.74
C VAL A 190 -19.93 -16.51 -12.13
N ASP A 191 -20.14 -16.69 -13.41
CA ASP A 191 -21.34 -17.29 -13.98
C ASP A 191 -21.17 -18.79 -14.03
N THR A 192 -21.98 -19.52 -13.32
CA THR A 192 -21.87 -20.99 -13.14
C THR A 192 -23.07 -21.72 -13.75
N GLY A 193 -22.95 -23.04 -13.86
CA GLY A 193 -24.01 -23.88 -14.42
C GLY A 193 -24.16 -23.75 -15.94
N LEU A 194 -23.11 -23.33 -16.63
CA LEU A 194 -23.09 -23.14 -18.07
C LEU A 194 -22.81 -24.47 -18.80
N ALA A 195 -23.34 -24.60 -20.00
CA ALA A 195 -23.03 -25.73 -20.84
C ALA A 195 -21.63 -25.58 -21.44
N ASN A 196 -20.79 -26.58 -21.26
CA ASN A 196 -19.49 -26.64 -21.92
C ASN A 196 -19.68 -26.75 -23.45
N GLY A 197 -18.84 -26.08 -24.20
CA GLY A 197 -18.90 -26.02 -25.66
C GLY A 197 -19.87 -24.96 -26.22
N ALA A 198 -20.72 -24.36 -25.38
CA ALA A 198 -21.59 -23.26 -25.76
C ALA A 198 -20.90 -21.92 -25.54
N THR A 199 -20.96 -21.04 -26.52
CA THR A 199 -20.41 -19.69 -26.38
C THR A 199 -21.43 -18.76 -25.73
N TYR A 200 -21.00 -18.07 -24.68
CA TYR A 200 -21.81 -17.06 -23.99
C TYR A 200 -21.22 -15.69 -24.22
N TYR A 201 -22.08 -14.70 -24.38
CA TYR A 201 -21.72 -13.31 -24.61
C TYR A 201 -22.17 -12.45 -23.44
N TYR A 202 -21.31 -11.58 -22.97
CA TYR A 202 -21.54 -10.79 -21.78
C TYR A 202 -21.36 -9.31 -22.06
N VAL A 203 -22.18 -8.52 -21.40
CA VAL A 203 -21.99 -7.09 -21.22
C VAL A 203 -22.28 -6.73 -19.76
N VAL A 204 -21.69 -5.66 -19.28
CA VAL A 204 -21.91 -5.16 -17.92
C VAL A 204 -22.28 -3.69 -17.99
N SER A 205 -23.25 -3.28 -17.19
CA SER A 205 -23.58 -1.87 -16.96
C SER A 205 -23.37 -1.52 -15.49
N ALA A 206 -23.06 -0.28 -15.21
CA ALA A 206 -22.83 0.26 -13.88
C ALA A 206 -24.05 1.06 -13.39
N LEU A 207 -24.35 1.01 -12.11
CA LEU A 207 -25.49 1.69 -11.50
C LEU A 207 -25.04 2.62 -10.38
N ASN A 208 -25.77 3.69 -10.22
CA ASN A 208 -25.78 4.53 -9.02
C ASN A 208 -27.20 5.06 -8.79
N ALA A 209 -27.36 5.96 -7.81
CA ALA A 209 -28.66 6.56 -7.48
C ALA A 209 -29.26 7.40 -8.63
N ALA A 210 -28.46 7.81 -9.61
CA ALA A 210 -28.92 8.57 -10.79
C ALA A 210 -29.37 7.67 -11.94
N GLY A 211 -29.06 6.40 -11.91
CA GLY A 211 -29.50 5.43 -12.91
C GLY A 211 -28.41 4.46 -13.37
N GLU A 212 -28.73 3.77 -14.44
CA GLU A 212 -27.90 2.74 -15.06
C GLU A 212 -27.11 3.32 -16.26
N SER A 213 -25.87 2.93 -16.40
CA SER A 213 -25.03 3.29 -17.56
C SER A 213 -25.43 2.54 -18.84
N ALA A 214 -24.84 2.91 -19.95
CA ALA A 214 -24.79 2.03 -21.13
C ALA A 214 -24.05 0.72 -20.78
N ASN A 215 -24.26 -0.31 -21.59
CA ASN A 215 -23.48 -1.54 -21.45
C ASN A 215 -22.01 -1.32 -21.88
N SER A 216 -21.12 -2.12 -21.28
CA SER A 216 -19.74 -2.27 -21.73
C SER A 216 -19.66 -2.81 -23.17
N SER A 217 -18.44 -2.82 -23.72
CA SER A 217 -18.14 -3.67 -24.88
C SER A 217 -18.47 -5.12 -24.55
N GLN A 218 -18.95 -5.86 -25.57
CA GLN A 218 -19.23 -7.29 -25.46
C GLN A 218 -17.93 -8.09 -25.39
N VAL A 219 -17.91 -9.07 -24.51
CA VAL A 219 -16.93 -10.15 -24.52
C VAL A 219 -17.62 -11.49 -24.66
N SER A 220 -16.88 -12.53 -25.01
CA SER A 220 -17.41 -13.87 -25.08
C SER A 220 -16.45 -14.91 -24.50
N ALA A 221 -17.01 -15.97 -23.97
CA ALA A 221 -16.26 -17.13 -23.51
C ALA A 221 -17.06 -18.42 -23.79
N THR A 222 -16.31 -19.48 -24.04
CA THR A 222 -16.87 -20.82 -24.27
C THR A 222 -16.35 -21.74 -23.17
N PRO A 223 -17.14 -22.01 -22.12
CA PRO A 223 -16.77 -22.97 -21.08
C PRO A 223 -16.38 -24.30 -21.70
N ALA A 224 -15.41 -24.94 -21.15
CA ALA A 224 -14.95 -26.25 -21.56
C ALA A 224 -14.82 -27.18 -20.36
N ALA A 225 -15.24 -28.40 -20.53
CA ALA A 225 -15.00 -29.43 -19.53
C ALA A 225 -13.47 -29.59 -19.35
N PRO A 226 -13.01 -29.93 -18.15
CA PRO A 226 -11.64 -30.32 -17.98
C PRO A 226 -11.28 -31.40 -19.00
N ALA A 227 -10.11 -31.33 -19.56
CA ALA A 227 -9.61 -32.37 -20.42
C ALA A 227 -9.70 -33.73 -19.68
N THR A 228 -9.97 -34.78 -20.39
CA THR A 228 -9.85 -36.13 -19.84
C THR A 228 -8.41 -36.36 -19.35
N PRO A 229 -8.17 -37.25 -18.38
CA PRO A 229 -6.80 -37.67 -18.07
C PRO A 229 -6.03 -37.99 -19.35
N PRO A 230 -4.73 -37.73 -19.39
CA PRO A 230 -3.93 -38.00 -20.59
C PRO A 230 -3.94 -39.50 -20.92
N ALA A 231 -3.54 -39.83 -22.14
CA ALA A 231 -3.22 -41.20 -22.47
C ALA A 231 -1.99 -41.68 -21.64
N ALA A 232 -1.93 -42.96 -21.34
CA ALA A 232 -0.75 -43.55 -20.72
C ALA A 232 0.51 -43.24 -21.55
N PRO A 233 1.65 -42.90 -20.92
CA PRO A 233 2.89 -42.66 -21.66
C PRO A 233 3.30 -43.89 -22.46
N ALA A 234 3.75 -43.67 -23.70
CA ALA A 234 4.25 -44.72 -24.59
C ALA A 234 5.79 -44.64 -24.70
N GLY A 235 6.42 -45.67 -25.22
CA GLY A 235 7.84 -45.68 -25.51
C GLY A 235 8.70 -45.45 -24.26
N LEU A 236 8.26 -45.91 -23.07
CA LEU A 236 9.08 -45.86 -21.88
C LEU A 236 10.35 -46.72 -22.08
N GLU A 237 11.49 -46.13 -21.88
CA GLU A 237 12.80 -46.77 -21.92
C GLU A 237 13.55 -46.56 -20.61
N ALA A 238 14.35 -47.52 -20.22
CA ALA A 238 15.16 -47.47 -19.01
C ALA A 238 16.62 -47.84 -19.34
N THR A 239 17.51 -46.91 -19.08
CA THR A 239 18.96 -47.06 -19.30
C THR A 239 19.67 -47.18 -17.96
N ALA A 240 20.33 -48.29 -17.71
CA ALA A 240 21.09 -48.54 -16.50
C ALA A 240 22.36 -47.71 -16.44
N GLY A 241 22.61 -47.05 -15.30
CA GLY A 241 23.85 -46.35 -14.95
C GLY A 241 24.48 -46.95 -13.69
N ASN A 242 25.47 -46.25 -13.15
CA ASN A 242 26.05 -46.62 -11.86
C ASN A 242 25.14 -46.07 -10.73
N ALA A 243 24.55 -46.99 -9.97
CA ALA A 243 23.62 -46.67 -8.91
C ALA A 243 22.43 -45.77 -9.34
N GLN A 244 22.08 -45.80 -10.63
CA GLN A 244 20.99 -44.99 -11.19
C GLN A 244 20.37 -45.64 -12.43
N VAL A 245 19.17 -45.23 -12.77
CA VAL A 245 18.48 -45.58 -14.02
C VAL A 245 17.94 -44.30 -14.63
N SER A 246 18.32 -44.03 -15.88
CA SER A 246 17.73 -42.93 -16.65
C SER A 246 16.50 -43.44 -17.40
N LEU A 247 15.40 -42.72 -17.27
CA LEU A 247 14.10 -43.04 -17.85
C LEU A 247 13.75 -41.99 -18.87
N THR A 248 13.26 -42.39 -20.04
CA THR A 248 12.68 -41.52 -21.03
C THR A 248 11.40 -42.15 -21.61
N TRP A 249 10.48 -41.31 -22.02
CA TRP A 249 9.21 -41.76 -22.63
C TRP A 249 8.69 -40.72 -23.59
N THR A 250 7.69 -41.12 -24.40
CA THR A 250 7.01 -40.18 -25.27
C THR A 250 6.04 -39.33 -24.45
N ALA A 251 6.13 -38.02 -24.60
CA ALA A 251 5.24 -37.10 -23.92
C ALA A 251 3.77 -37.35 -24.29
N SER A 252 2.91 -37.55 -23.29
CA SER A 252 1.48 -37.72 -23.49
C SER A 252 0.82 -36.38 -23.77
N THR A 253 0.02 -36.28 -24.82
CA THR A 253 -0.70 -35.05 -25.17
C THR A 253 -1.58 -34.60 -24.04
N GLY A 254 -1.46 -33.34 -23.63
CA GLY A 254 -2.23 -32.76 -22.54
C GLY A 254 -1.76 -33.10 -21.14
N ALA A 255 -0.65 -33.80 -20.97
CA ALA A 255 -0.03 -34.03 -19.67
C ALA A 255 0.67 -32.77 -19.17
N THR A 256 0.56 -32.48 -17.86
CA THR A 256 1.27 -31.39 -17.18
C THR A 256 2.42 -31.91 -16.31
N SER A 257 2.37 -33.19 -15.92
CA SER A 257 3.40 -33.89 -15.16
C SER A 257 3.24 -35.39 -15.29
N TYR A 258 4.18 -36.12 -14.71
CA TYR A 258 4.20 -37.58 -14.71
C TYR A 258 4.47 -38.12 -13.32
N HIS A 259 3.99 -39.31 -12.99
CA HIS A 259 4.42 -40.12 -11.86
C HIS A 259 5.29 -41.25 -12.34
N VAL A 260 6.56 -41.22 -11.95
CA VAL A 260 7.48 -42.33 -12.12
C VAL A 260 7.32 -43.28 -10.95
N LYS A 261 7.07 -44.53 -11.23
CA LYS A 261 6.80 -45.57 -10.21
C LYS A 261 7.75 -46.73 -10.39
N ARG A 262 8.31 -47.23 -9.27
CA ARG A 262 9.33 -48.25 -9.23
C ARG A 262 8.90 -49.43 -8.40
N SER A 263 9.38 -50.63 -8.75
CA SER A 263 9.32 -51.85 -7.98
C SER A 263 10.60 -52.64 -8.13
N THR A 264 10.92 -53.53 -7.19
CA THR A 264 11.94 -54.58 -7.32
C THR A 264 11.32 -55.93 -7.75
N ILE A 265 10.04 -55.97 -7.94
CA ILE A 265 9.28 -57.17 -8.37
C ILE A 265 8.61 -56.85 -9.71
N SER A 266 8.78 -57.76 -10.67
CA SER A 266 8.11 -57.59 -11.97
C SER A 266 6.58 -57.65 -11.80
N GLY A 267 5.89 -56.65 -12.37
CA GLY A 267 4.45 -56.52 -12.25
C GLY A 267 3.99 -55.72 -11.00
N GLY A 268 4.89 -55.29 -10.14
CA GLY A 268 4.57 -54.52 -8.95
C GLY A 268 4.43 -55.34 -7.66
N PRO A 269 4.01 -54.74 -6.54
CA PRO A 269 3.46 -53.36 -6.45
C PRO A 269 4.49 -52.27 -6.73
N TYR A 270 4.04 -51.18 -7.34
CA TYR A 270 4.87 -50.03 -7.69
C TYR A 270 4.69 -48.92 -6.67
N THR A 271 5.81 -48.31 -6.27
CA THR A 271 5.84 -47.09 -5.43
C THR A 271 6.29 -45.89 -6.27
N GLN A 272 5.63 -44.78 -6.15
CA GLN A 272 6.04 -43.55 -6.79
C GLN A 272 7.39 -43.11 -6.23
N VAL A 273 8.36 -42.81 -7.12
CA VAL A 273 9.71 -42.36 -6.78
C VAL A 273 9.99 -40.94 -7.26
N ALA A 274 9.28 -40.47 -8.29
CA ALA A 274 9.41 -39.10 -8.80
C ALA A 274 8.10 -38.58 -9.41
N ALA A 275 8.05 -37.27 -9.58
CA ALA A 275 6.93 -36.56 -10.23
C ALA A 275 7.44 -35.46 -11.18
N PRO A 276 8.17 -35.78 -12.27
CA PRO A 276 8.70 -34.79 -13.19
C PRO A 276 7.62 -34.14 -14.06
N SER A 277 7.87 -32.90 -14.49
CA SER A 277 7.08 -32.24 -15.54
C SER A 277 7.60 -32.53 -16.95
N SER A 278 8.83 -33.08 -17.09
CA SER A 278 9.45 -33.52 -18.35
C SER A 278 9.15 -34.99 -18.62
N ALA A 279 9.26 -35.36 -19.90
CA ALA A 279 9.13 -36.78 -20.31
C ALA A 279 10.42 -37.59 -20.08
N SER A 280 11.11 -37.31 -18.98
CA SER A 280 12.33 -38.00 -18.56
C SER A 280 12.52 -37.89 -17.05
N ASP A 281 13.24 -38.83 -16.46
CA ASP A 281 13.63 -38.82 -15.05
C ASP A 281 14.92 -39.63 -14.85
N ILE A 282 15.63 -39.35 -13.75
CA ILE A 282 16.80 -40.14 -13.34
C ILE A 282 16.61 -40.60 -11.90
N ASP A 283 16.35 -41.89 -11.75
CA ASP A 283 16.23 -42.51 -10.44
C ASP A 283 17.62 -42.90 -9.93
N THR A 284 18.00 -42.32 -8.79
CA THR A 284 19.35 -42.39 -8.22
C THR A 284 19.35 -43.15 -6.87
N GLY A 285 20.54 -43.45 -6.34
CA GLY A 285 20.67 -44.16 -5.08
C GLY A 285 20.28 -45.61 -5.14
N LEU A 286 20.33 -46.20 -6.34
CA LEU A 286 19.97 -47.60 -6.57
C LEU A 286 21.14 -48.54 -6.24
N THR A 287 20.81 -49.78 -5.86
CA THR A 287 21.81 -50.82 -5.64
C THR A 287 22.21 -51.44 -6.94
N ASN A 288 23.51 -51.38 -7.29
CA ASN A 288 24.04 -52.05 -8.45
C ASN A 288 23.81 -53.57 -8.37
N GLY A 289 23.49 -54.21 -9.49
CA GLY A 289 23.15 -55.60 -9.57
C GLY A 289 21.70 -55.96 -9.21
N THR A 290 20.91 -55.02 -8.71
CA THR A 290 19.48 -55.20 -8.45
C THR A 290 18.67 -54.74 -9.65
N THR A 291 17.76 -55.57 -10.15
CA THR A 291 16.86 -55.21 -11.23
C THR A 291 15.69 -54.38 -10.69
N TYR A 292 15.47 -53.23 -11.27
CA TYR A 292 14.34 -52.35 -10.98
C TYR A 292 13.37 -52.33 -12.14
N TYR A 293 12.08 -52.31 -11.83
CA TYR A 293 10.98 -52.28 -12.79
C TYR A 293 10.24 -50.95 -12.68
N TYR A 294 9.97 -50.31 -13.80
CA TYR A 294 9.38 -48.99 -13.87
C TYR A 294 8.11 -48.98 -14.72
N VAL A 295 7.18 -48.17 -14.27
CA VAL A 295 6.03 -47.70 -15.06
C VAL A 295 5.85 -46.22 -14.83
N VAL A 296 5.29 -45.54 -15.81
CA VAL A 296 5.02 -44.11 -15.72
C VAL A 296 3.56 -43.82 -16.06
N SER A 297 2.93 -42.95 -15.32
CA SER A 297 1.61 -42.41 -15.62
C SER A 297 1.70 -40.90 -15.86
N ALA A 298 0.79 -40.37 -16.66
CA ALA A 298 0.72 -38.95 -17.00
C ALA A 298 -0.45 -38.29 -16.25
N LEU A 299 -0.25 -37.05 -15.83
CA LEU A 299 -1.21 -36.28 -15.06
C LEU A 299 -1.60 -34.99 -15.78
N ASN A 300 -2.82 -34.57 -15.59
CA ASN A 300 -3.30 -33.22 -15.82
C ASN A 300 -4.36 -32.86 -14.79
N ALA A 301 -5.01 -31.71 -14.92
CA ALA A 301 -6.07 -31.27 -14.00
C ALA A 301 -7.29 -32.19 -13.96
N ALA A 302 -7.47 -33.05 -14.96
CA ALA A 302 -8.57 -34.04 -15.03
C ALA A 302 -8.24 -35.37 -14.32
N GLY A 303 -6.98 -35.59 -14.01
CA GLY A 303 -6.56 -36.78 -13.26
C GLY A 303 -5.33 -37.47 -13.86
N GLU A 304 -5.08 -38.69 -13.36
CA GLU A 304 -3.95 -39.53 -13.71
C GLU A 304 -4.36 -40.57 -14.73
N SER A 305 -3.47 -40.85 -15.69
CA SER A 305 -3.65 -41.92 -16.69
C SER A 305 -3.44 -43.30 -16.11
N ALA A 306 -3.72 -44.32 -16.87
CA ALA A 306 -3.17 -45.64 -16.63
C ALA A 306 -1.63 -45.61 -16.68
N ASN A 307 -0.97 -46.59 -16.09
CA ASN A 307 0.48 -46.75 -16.21
C ASN A 307 0.85 -47.14 -17.64
N SER A 308 2.08 -46.78 -18.05
CA SER A 308 2.73 -47.28 -19.25
C SER A 308 2.96 -48.81 -19.19
N SER A 309 3.40 -49.39 -20.29
CA SER A 309 4.06 -50.70 -20.25
C SER A 309 5.27 -50.65 -19.32
N GLN A 310 5.54 -51.77 -18.65
CA GLN A 310 6.68 -51.94 -17.77
C GLN A 310 7.99 -52.01 -18.56
N VAL A 311 9.04 -51.35 -18.06
CA VAL A 311 10.42 -51.59 -18.47
C VAL A 311 11.24 -51.96 -17.25
N SER A 312 12.45 -52.51 -17.49
CA SER A 312 13.38 -52.82 -16.38
C SER A 312 14.81 -52.46 -16.73
N ALA A 313 15.56 -52.11 -15.70
CA ALA A 313 17.01 -51.91 -15.81
C ALA A 313 17.73 -52.40 -14.56
N THR A 314 18.96 -52.86 -14.74
CA THR A 314 19.82 -53.29 -13.66
C THR A 314 21.04 -52.38 -13.59
N PRO A 315 21.09 -51.44 -12.67
CA PRO A 315 22.24 -50.57 -12.48
C PRO A 315 23.52 -51.40 -12.29
N ALA A 316 24.61 -50.94 -12.85
CA ALA A 316 25.92 -51.59 -12.71
C ALA A 316 26.99 -50.54 -12.43
N ALA A 317 27.95 -50.86 -11.60
CA ALA A 317 29.12 -50.02 -11.40
C ALA A 317 29.92 -49.92 -12.73
N PRO A 318 30.53 -48.84 -13.00
CA PRO A 318 31.42 -48.68 -14.16
C PRO A 318 32.51 -49.74 -14.09
N ALA A 319 32.86 -50.31 -15.23
CA ALA A 319 33.93 -51.31 -15.33
C ALA A 319 35.35 -50.72 -15.19
N ALA A 320 35.45 -49.36 -15.13
CA ALA A 320 36.69 -48.61 -14.97
C ALA A 320 36.45 -47.26 -14.36
N PRO A 321 37.48 -46.61 -13.76
CA PRO A 321 37.42 -45.18 -13.39
C PRO A 321 37.01 -44.31 -14.60
N PRO A 322 36.36 -43.17 -14.35
CA PRO A 322 35.97 -42.27 -15.44
C PRO A 322 37.20 -41.80 -16.28
N ALA A 323 36.94 -41.26 -17.44
CA ALA A 323 37.98 -40.53 -18.17
C ALA A 323 38.33 -39.21 -17.41
N ALA A 324 39.58 -38.74 -17.58
CA ALA A 324 40.00 -37.47 -17.01
C ALA A 324 39.07 -36.34 -17.52
N PRO A 325 38.62 -35.41 -16.64
CA PRO A 325 37.86 -34.24 -17.07
C PRO A 325 38.63 -33.45 -18.15
N SER A 326 37.89 -32.92 -19.13
CA SER A 326 38.43 -32.07 -20.18
C SER A 326 37.91 -30.64 -20.08
N GLY A 327 38.51 -29.71 -20.80
CA GLY A 327 38.05 -28.34 -20.89
C GLY A 327 38.08 -27.55 -19.56
N LEU A 328 38.99 -27.92 -18.64
CA LEU A 328 39.15 -27.18 -17.39
C LEU A 328 39.50 -25.72 -17.67
N GLN A 329 38.69 -24.84 -17.18
CA GLN A 329 38.90 -23.39 -17.21
C GLN A 329 39.06 -22.88 -15.77
N ALA A 330 39.93 -21.87 -15.61
CA ALA A 330 40.12 -21.17 -14.34
C ALA A 330 39.99 -19.68 -14.57
N ILE A 331 39.01 -19.05 -13.93
CA ILE A 331 38.71 -17.63 -14.09
C ILE A 331 39.06 -16.93 -12.76
N ALA A 332 39.94 -15.93 -12.87
CA ALA A 332 40.35 -15.14 -11.71
C ALA A 332 39.22 -14.22 -11.19
N GLY A 333 39.01 -14.19 -9.89
CA GLY A 333 38.17 -13.21 -9.17
C GLY A 333 38.96 -12.52 -8.05
N ASN A 334 38.30 -11.75 -7.20
CA ASN A 334 38.94 -11.16 -6.03
C ASN A 334 39.07 -12.22 -4.92
N ALA A 335 40.32 -12.51 -4.56
CA ALA A 335 40.67 -13.54 -3.58
C ALA A 335 40.01 -14.91 -3.88
N GLN A 336 39.67 -15.21 -5.13
CA GLN A 336 39.06 -16.46 -5.57
C GLN A 336 39.35 -16.81 -7.00
N VAL A 337 39.18 -18.10 -7.34
CA VAL A 337 39.21 -18.62 -8.71
C VAL A 337 37.99 -19.49 -8.95
N SER A 338 37.20 -19.16 -9.96
CA SER A 338 36.10 -19.99 -10.43
C SER A 338 36.58 -20.99 -11.44
N LEU A 339 36.24 -22.25 -11.22
CA LEU A 339 36.63 -23.38 -12.04
C LEU A 339 35.41 -24.00 -12.70
N THR A 340 35.55 -24.36 -13.98
CA THR A 340 34.54 -25.13 -14.71
C THR A 340 35.26 -26.18 -15.61
N TRP A 341 34.58 -27.31 -15.86
CA TRP A 341 35.11 -28.38 -16.74
C TRP A 341 33.97 -29.18 -17.36
N THR A 342 34.30 -29.96 -18.36
CA THR A 342 33.37 -30.86 -19.04
C THR A 342 33.15 -32.12 -18.17
N ALA A 343 31.91 -32.54 -18.05
CA ALA A 343 31.55 -33.75 -17.29
C ALA A 343 32.23 -34.99 -17.87
N SER A 344 32.81 -35.82 -17.01
CA SER A 344 33.32 -37.15 -17.37
C SER A 344 32.19 -38.17 -17.26
N THR A 345 31.95 -38.91 -18.33
CA THR A 345 30.91 -39.99 -18.34
C THR A 345 31.14 -40.96 -17.22
N GLY A 346 30.09 -41.20 -16.42
CA GLY A 346 30.13 -42.11 -15.29
C GLY A 346 30.83 -41.57 -14.04
N ALA A 347 31.20 -40.29 -14.00
CA ALA A 347 31.70 -39.67 -12.77
C ALA A 347 30.55 -39.41 -11.79
N THR A 348 30.80 -39.59 -10.52
CA THR A 348 29.87 -39.30 -9.40
C THR A 348 30.31 -38.06 -8.62
N SER A 349 31.57 -37.68 -8.70
CA SER A 349 32.18 -36.48 -8.11
C SER A 349 33.52 -36.18 -8.75
N TYR A 350 34.13 -35.09 -8.32
CA TYR A 350 35.43 -34.62 -8.84
C TYR A 350 36.33 -34.25 -7.66
N HIS A 351 37.65 -34.39 -7.81
CA HIS A 351 38.63 -33.79 -6.94
C HIS A 351 39.24 -32.58 -7.61
N VAL A 352 39.00 -31.41 -7.05
CA VAL A 352 39.68 -30.17 -7.42
C VAL A 352 40.99 -30.10 -6.65
N LYS A 353 42.11 -29.94 -7.37
CA LYS A 353 43.43 -29.91 -6.76
C LYS A 353 44.19 -28.66 -7.19
N ARG A 354 44.86 -28.03 -6.24
CA ARG A 354 45.53 -26.74 -6.39
C ARG A 354 47.02 -26.82 -6.09
N SER A 355 47.79 -25.97 -6.75
CA SER A 355 49.21 -25.72 -6.46
C SER A 355 49.54 -24.25 -6.68
N THR A 356 50.59 -23.73 -6.05
CA THR A 356 51.19 -22.43 -6.37
C THR A 356 52.37 -22.58 -7.33
N THR A 357 52.73 -23.81 -7.70
CA THR A 357 53.79 -24.14 -8.63
C THR A 357 53.23 -24.81 -9.88
N SER A 358 53.60 -24.37 -11.04
CA SER A 358 53.19 -25.00 -12.30
C SER A 358 53.67 -26.43 -12.36
N GLY A 359 52.77 -27.37 -12.67
CA GLY A 359 53.07 -28.81 -12.71
C GLY A 359 52.96 -29.51 -11.34
N GLY A 360 52.66 -28.80 -10.26
CA GLY A 360 52.49 -29.35 -8.94
C GLY A 360 53.72 -29.27 -8.03
N PRO A 361 53.71 -29.90 -6.86
CA PRO A 361 52.69 -30.85 -6.41
C PRO A 361 51.34 -30.18 -6.14
N TYR A 362 50.29 -30.94 -6.41
CA TYR A 362 48.89 -30.48 -6.20
C TYR A 362 48.33 -31.00 -4.91
N THR A 363 47.62 -30.14 -4.21
CA THR A 363 46.83 -30.49 -2.99
C THR A 363 45.36 -30.41 -3.32
N GLN A 364 44.59 -31.39 -2.91
CA GLN A 364 43.12 -31.38 -3.03
C GLN A 364 42.52 -30.29 -2.19
N VAL A 365 41.66 -29.46 -2.77
CA VAL A 365 41.00 -28.32 -2.12
C VAL A 365 39.48 -28.47 -2.06
N ALA A 366 38.86 -29.24 -2.97
CA ALA A 366 37.41 -29.47 -2.98
C ALA A 366 37.05 -30.85 -3.59
N VAL A 367 35.82 -31.30 -3.31
CA VAL A 367 35.19 -32.54 -3.83
C VAL A 367 33.77 -32.23 -4.31
N PRO A 368 33.58 -31.44 -5.36
CA PRO A 368 32.25 -31.16 -5.87
C PRO A 368 31.65 -32.35 -6.62
N THR A 369 30.30 -32.44 -6.63
CA THR A 369 29.53 -33.31 -7.53
C THR A 369 29.15 -32.59 -8.82
N ALA A 370 29.19 -31.28 -8.84
CA ALA A 370 29.00 -30.42 -10.02
C ALA A 370 30.30 -30.34 -10.88
N THR A 371 30.16 -29.86 -12.09
CA THR A 371 31.27 -29.59 -13.02
C THR A 371 31.86 -28.19 -12.87
N SER A 372 31.75 -27.64 -11.68
CA SER A 372 32.24 -26.33 -11.29
C SER A 372 32.61 -26.29 -9.81
N ASP A 373 33.51 -25.40 -9.45
CA ASP A 373 33.92 -25.13 -8.07
C ASP A 373 34.41 -23.67 -7.94
N ALA A 374 34.36 -23.13 -6.73
CA ALA A 374 34.90 -21.81 -6.42
C ALA A 374 35.92 -21.89 -5.28
N ASP A 375 37.19 -21.82 -5.65
CA ASP A 375 38.27 -21.80 -4.65
C ASP A 375 38.44 -20.37 -4.12
N THR A 376 38.15 -20.18 -2.83
CA THR A 376 38.09 -18.87 -2.15
C THR A 376 39.20 -18.71 -1.10
N GLY A 377 39.38 -17.50 -0.57
CA GLY A 377 40.40 -17.19 0.43
C GLY A 377 41.82 -17.16 -0.16
N LEU A 378 41.95 -16.90 -1.44
CA LEU A 378 43.19 -16.84 -2.16
C LEU A 378 43.90 -15.49 -2.04
N THR A 379 45.22 -15.49 -2.13
CA THR A 379 45.99 -14.25 -2.12
C THR A 379 45.99 -13.63 -3.53
N ASN A 380 45.49 -12.40 -3.64
CA ASN A 380 45.57 -11.63 -4.91
C ASN A 380 47.03 -11.43 -5.35
N GLY A 381 47.27 -11.51 -6.65
CA GLY A 381 48.59 -11.41 -7.24
C GLY A 381 49.40 -12.73 -7.25
N THR A 382 48.90 -13.78 -6.58
CA THR A 382 49.53 -15.12 -6.58
C THR A 382 48.89 -15.97 -7.65
N THR A 383 49.68 -16.56 -8.54
CA THR A 383 49.19 -17.50 -9.56
C THR A 383 48.93 -18.86 -8.95
N TYR A 384 47.72 -19.37 -9.12
CA TYR A 384 47.31 -20.72 -8.71
C TYR A 384 47.10 -21.60 -9.95
N TYR A 385 47.54 -22.85 -9.82
CA TYR A 385 47.45 -23.86 -10.85
C TYR A 385 46.50 -24.96 -10.39
N TYR A 386 45.62 -25.40 -11.27
CA TYR A 386 44.56 -26.36 -10.96
C TYR A 386 44.57 -27.53 -11.91
N VAL A 387 44.25 -28.70 -11.35
CA VAL A 387 43.86 -29.88 -12.13
C VAL A 387 42.63 -30.50 -11.45
N VAL A 388 41.84 -31.18 -12.25
CA VAL A 388 40.63 -31.87 -11.76
C VAL A 388 40.69 -33.34 -12.18
N SER A 389 40.37 -34.25 -11.30
CA SER A 389 40.12 -35.67 -11.60
C SER A 389 38.68 -36.01 -11.30
N ALA A 390 38.17 -37.01 -12.01
CA ALA A 390 36.81 -37.52 -11.87
C ALA A 390 36.81 -38.83 -11.07
N LEU A 391 35.77 -39.01 -10.22
CA LEU A 391 35.63 -40.19 -9.38
C LEU A 391 34.34 -40.92 -9.72
N ASN A 392 34.41 -42.25 -9.56
CA ASN A 392 33.24 -43.13 -9.42
C ASN A 392 33.57 -44.29 -8.47
N ALA A 393 32.66 -45.26 -8.32
CA ALA A 393 32.89 -46.42 -7.45
C ALA A 393 34.04 -47.32 -7.90
N ALA A 394 34.49 -47.20 -9.14
CA ALA A 394 35.65 -47.96 -9.67
C ALA A 394 37.00 -47.27 -9.42
N GLY A 395 36.96 -45.98 -9.01
CA GLY A 395 38.17 -45.25 -8.64
C GLY A 395 38.26 -43.85 -9.26
N GLU A 396 39.42 -43.26 -9.13
CA GLU A 396 39.74 -41.91 -9.56
C GLU A 396 40.47 -41.94 -10.95
N SER A 397 40.10 -41.00 -11.81
CA SER A 397 40.73 -40.78 -13.11
C SER A 397 42.13 -40.18 -13.00
N ALA A 398 42.85 -40.12 -14.08
CA ALA A 398 43.95 -39.20 -14.21
C ALA A 398 43.47 -37.74 -14.05
N ASN A 399 44.38 -36.85 -13.74
CA ASN A 399 44.09 -35.40 -13.70
C ASN A 399 43.82 -34.86 -15.12
N SER A 400 43.00 -33.81 -15.17
CA SER A 400 42.80 -32.97 -16.37
C SER A 400 44.12 -32.32 -16.82
N THR A 401 44.10 -31.70 -17.98
CA THR A 401 45.08 -30.66 -18.30
C THR A 401 45.05 -29.55 -17.28
N GLN A 402 46.22 -28.95 -16.98
CA GLN A 402 46.33 -27.84 -16.03
C GLN A 402 45.69 -26.58 -16.58
N ALA A 403 44.97 -25.88 -15.73
CA ALA A 403 44.55 -24.50 -15.91
C ALA A 403 45.18 -23.62 -14.82
N SER A 404 45.33 -22.33 -15.07
CA SER A 404 45.86 -21.40 -14.06
C SER A 404 45.11 -20.07 -14.08
N ALA A 405 45.07 -19.45 -12.92
CA ALA A 405 44.53 -18.10 -12.78
C ALA A 405 45.25 -17.36 -11.65
N THR A 406 45.34 -16.05 -11.78
CA THR A 406 45.94 -15.17 -10.78
C THR A 406 44.82 -14.30 -10.24
N PRO A 407 44.28 -14.57 -9.05
CA PRO A 407 43.33 -13.68 -8.42
C PRO A 407 43.83 -12.25 -8.42
N VAL A 408 42.95 -11.32 -8.71
CA VAL A 408 43.28 -9.88 -8.69
C VAL A 408 42.33 -9.20 -7.72
N ALA A 409 42.84 -8.24 -6.94
CA ALA A 409 41.97 -7.42 -6.13
C ALA A 409 40.89 -6.79 -7.04
N ALA A 410 39.68 -6.82 -6.60
CA ALA A 410 38.62 -6.16 -7.35
C ALA A 410 39.04 -4.70 -7.53
N THR A 411 39.29 -4.29 -8.73
CA THR A 411 39.18 -2.89 -9.09
C THR A 411 37.71 -2.60 -8.98
N ALA A 412 37.32 -1.82 -8.04
CA ALA A 412 36.04 -1.21 -7.69
C ALA A 412 34.74 -1.61 -8.46
N ASP A 413 34.71 -2.70 -9.20
CA ASP A 413 33.55 -3.18 -9.93
C ASP A 413 32.62 -3.94 -8.96
N VAL A 414 31.46 -3.35 -8.74
CA VAL A 414 30.40 -3.96 -7.94
C VAL A 414 29.59 -4.89 -8.82
N THR A 415 29.55 -6.18 -8.47
CA THR A 415 28.66 -7.13 -9.16
C THR A 415 27.27 -7.05 -8.56
N ILE A 416 26.29 -6.80 -9.39
CA ILE A 416 24.87 -6.83 -9.03
C ILE A 416 24.29 -8.14 -9.55
N THR A 417 23.71 -8.89 -8.65
CA THR A 417 22.99 -10.13 -8.96
C THR A 417 21.49 -9.92 -8.69
N VAL A 418 20.66 -10.28 -9.66
CA VAL A 418 19.21 -10.25 -9.51
C VAL A 418 18.65 -11.64 -9.72
N ASN A 419 17.89 -12.11 -8.76
CA ASN A 419 17.19 -13.39 -8.82
C ASN A 419 15.68 -13.16 -9.13
N PRO A 420 15.24 -13.36 -10.37
CA PRO A 420 13.86 -13.11 -10.75
C PRO A 420 12.86 -14.16 -10.22
N SER A 421 13.36 -15.25 -9.63
CA SER A 421 12.51 -16.30 -9.07
C SER A 421 12.08 -16.01 -7.63
N VAL A 422 12.74 -15.09 -6.94
CA VAL A 422 12.38 -14.65 -5.59
C VAL A 422 11.71 -13.31 -5.71
N THR A 423 10.41 -13.28 -5.46
CA THR A 423 9.57 -12.10 -5.65
C THR A 423 8.78 -11.78 -4.39
N LEU A 424 8.54 -10.50 -4.15
CA LEU A 424 7.69 -10.00 -3.06
C LEU A 424 6.82 -8.85 -3.58
N PRO A 425 5.50 -8.87 -3.34
CA PRO A 425 4.65 -7.74 -3.71
C PRO A 425 5.09 -6.46 -3.01
N ILE A 426 5.18 -5.37 -3.76
CA ILE A 426 5.44 -4.03 -3.21
C ILE A 426 4.11 -3.37 -2.91
N SER A 427 3.91 -3.00 -1.65
CA SER A 427 2.71 -2.25 -1.27
C SER A 427 2.75 -0.84 -1.90
N PRO A 428 1.65 -0.37 -2.47
CA PRO A 428 1.58 1.00 -2.95
C PRO A 428 1.75 2.04 -1.83
N TYR A 429 1.49 1.69 -0.58
CA TYR A 429 1.46 2.60 0.56
C TYR A 429 2.84 2.89 1.19
N ILE A 430 3.93 2.34 0.68
CA ILE A 430 5.29 2.67 1.14
C ILE A 430 5.80 4.03 0.63
N TYR A 431 5.08 4.67 -0.28
CA TYR A 431 5.43 5.98 -0.84
C TYR A 431 4.59 7.08 -0.17
N GLY A 432 4.60 7.10 1.15
CA GLY A 432 3.79 7.99 1.96
C GLY A 432 4.58 9.16 2.57
N ILE A 433 3.82 10.15 3.02
CA ILE A 433 4.32 11.31 3.76
C ILE A 433 3.30 11.69 4.83
N ASN A 434 3.76 12.35 5.91
CA ASN A 434 2.87 13.01 6.84
C ASN A 434 2.55 14.42 6.32
N PHE A 435 1.28 14.83 6.38
CA PHE A 435 0.80 16.18 6.01
C PHE A 435 1.07 16.57 4.55
N TYR A 436 0.58 15.78 3.60
CA TYR A 436 0.71 16.06 2.16
C TYR A 436 0.29 17.50 1.78
N SER A 437 -0.73 18.04 2.42
CA SER A 437 -1.22 19.40 2.18
C SER A 437 -0.20 20.51 2.46
N GLY A 438 0.84 20.21 3.25
CA GLY A 438 1.94 21.12 3.56
C GLY A 438 3.06 21.15 2.52
N ILE A 439 3.05 20.24 1.54
CA ILE A 439 4.12 20.14 0.53
C ILE A 439 4.01 21.29 -0.48
N THR A 440 5.09 22.05 -0.61
CA THR A 440 5.22 23.12 -1.61
C THR A 440 6.06 22.64 -2.80
N GLY A 441 5.62 22.98 -4.01
CA GLY A 441 6.28 22.61 -5.26
C GLY A 441 5.56 21.46 -5.99
N ALA A 442 6.22 20.81 -6.95
CA ALA A 442 5.68 19.63 -7.64
C ALA A 442 6.01 18.38 -6.79
N PRO A 443 5.04 17.85 -6.03
CA PRO A 443 5.30 16.66 -5.24
C PRO A 443 5.60 15.46 -6.16
N PRO A 444 6.38 14.47 -5.70
CA PRO A 444 6.45 13.18 -6.37
C PRO A 444 5.07 12.49 -6.38
N LEU A 445 4.92 11.45 -7.18
CA LEU A 445 3.70 10.63 -7.22
C LEU A 445 3.57 9.81 -5.93
N LEU A 446 3.18 10.46 -4.84
CA LEU A 446 2.92 9.84 -3.55
C LEU A 446 1.60 9.05 -3.61
N THR A 447 1.42 8.13 -2.67
CA THR A 447 0.26 7.21 -2.68
C THR A 447 -0.41 7.10 -1.32
N PHE A 448 0.17 7.70 -0.29
CA PHE A 448 -0.26 7.54 1.09
C PHE A 448 0.03 8.81 1.89
N ASP A 449 -0.92 9.27 2.68
CA ASP A 449 -0.77 10.37 3.63
C ASP A 449 -1.23 9.94 5.02
N ARG A 450 -0.58 10.47 6.02
CA ARG A 450 -0.91 10.22 7.41
C ARG A 450 -1.24 11.51 8.15
N ASP A 451 -2.27 11.43 8.92
CA ASP A 451 -2.73 12.40 9.88
C ASP A 451 -2.35 11.92 11.30
N GLY A 452 -1.24 12.41 11.82
CA GLY A 452 -0.64 11.95 13.07
C GLY A 452 0.01 13.07 13.89
N GLY A 453 0.71 12.66 14.95
CA GLY A 453 1.35 13.55 15.90
C GLY A 453 0.47 13.90 17.13
N ASN A 454 1.05 14.62 18.10
CA ASN A 454 0.46 14.82 19.43
C ASN A 454 -0.92 15.47 19.43
N ARG A 455 -1.21 16.38 18.51
CA ARG A 455 -2.53 17.04 18.44
C ARG A 455 -3.68 16.08 18.20
N TRP A 456 -3.44 15.01 17.49
CA TRP A 456 -4.46 14.01 17.15
C TRP A 456 -4.76 13.08 18.32
N THR A 457 -3.83 12.86 19.24
CA THR A 457 -4.03 12.09 20.48
C THR A 457 -5.18 12.66 21.32
N ALA A 458 -5.31 13.98 21.39
CA ALA A 458 -6.34 14.66 22.16
C ALA A 458 -7.39 15.41 21.31
N TYR A 459 -7.58 14.99 20.06
CA TYR A 459 -8.56 15.54 19.14
C TYR A 459 -9.99 15.08 19.49
N ASN A 460 -10.88 16.04 19.63
CA ASN A 460 -12.31 15.83 19.84
C ASN A 460 -13.08 15.93 18.52
N TRP A 461 -13.45 14.83 17.96
CA TRP A 461 -14.14 14.79 16.67
C TRP A 461 -15.54 15.46 16.68
N ILE A 462 -16.14 15.65 17.85
CA ILE A 462 -17.46 16.31 17.98
C ILE A 462 -17.34 17.82 17.79
N THR A 463 -16.30 18.43 18.38
CA THR A 463 -16.09 19.90 18.36
C THR A 463 -15.00 20.34 17.41
N ASN A 464 -14.17 19.43 16.92
CA ASN A 464 -12.90 19.63 16.25
C ASN A 464 -11.79 20.32 17.10
N ALA A 465 -12.02 20.53 18.38
CA ALA A 465 -10.99 21.00 19.30
C ALA A 465 -9.86 19.99 19.43
N SER A 466 -8.63 20.47 19.54
CA SER A 466 -7.45 19.64 19.75
C SER A 466 -6.62 20.15 20.91
N ASN A 467 -5.70 19.32 21.45
CA ASN A 467 -4.70 19.78 22.38
C ASN A 467 -3.29 19.54 21.81
N ALA A 468 -2.47 20.55 21.86
CA ALA A 468 -1.13 20.53 21.28
C ALA A 468 -0.15 19.64 22.06
N GLY A 469 -0.49 19.21 23.26
CA GLY A 469 0.47 18.54 24.14
C GLY A 469 1.70 19.40 24.37
N SER A 470 2.85 18.75 24.51
CA SER A 470 4.15 19.43 24.69
C SER A 470 4.62 20.22 23.45
N ASP A 471 4.03 20.00 22.27
CA ASP A 471 4.45 20.65 21.03
C ASP A 471 4.21 22.15 21.07
N TYR A 472 3.10 22.60 21.72
CA TYR A 472 2.82 24.01 21.90
C TYR A 472 2.02 24.31 23.16
N LEU A 473 2.70 24.49 24.28
CA LEU A 473 2.19 25.00 25.56
C LEU A 473 0.95 24.26 26.10
N TYR A 474 0.68 23.04 25.70
CA TYR A 474 -0.51 22.24 26.06
C TYR A 474 -1.81 22.99 25.74
N GLU A 475 -1.86 23.69 24.60
CA GLU A 475 -2.96 24.53 24.21
C GLU A 475 -4.15 23.74 23.68
N ASN A 476 -5.35 23.99 24.24
CA ASN A 476 -6.61 23.59 23.60
C ASN A 476 -6.98 24.68 22.57
N ASP A 477 -7.12 24.27 21.33
CA ASP A 477 -7.35 25.18 20.21
C ASP A 477 -8.18 24.55 19.06
N ASP A 478 -8.45 25.37 18.04
CA ASP A 478 -9.10 25.02 16.80
C ASP A 478 -8.09 24.85 15.63
N TYR A 479 -6.82 24.56 15.94
CA TYR A 479 -5.74 24.51 14.96
C TYR A 479 -6.00 23.51 13.83
N LEU A 480 -6.55 22.34 14.13
CA LEU A 480 -6.85 21.32 13.13
C LEU A 480 -8.06 21.70 12.27
N SER A 481 -9.06 22.38 12.87
CA SER A 481 -10.22 22.88 12.14
C SER A 481 -11.04 23.83 13.02
N SER A 482 -11.33 25.02 12.53
CA SER A 482 -12.27 25.97 13.16
C SER A 482 -13.73 25.69 12.83
N SER A 483 -14.05 24.55 12.27
CA SER A 483 -15.42 24.16 11.91
C SER A 483 -16.20 23.64 13.12
N THR A 484 -17.46 24.04 13.22
CA THR A 484 -18.40 23.48 14.21
C THR A 484 -19.08 22.19 13.72
N VAL A 485 -18.73 21.71 12.53
CA VAL A 485 -19.27 20.46 11.97
C VAL A 485 -18.46 19.29 12.51
N PRO A 486 -19.05 18.30 13.20
CA PRO A 486 -18.33 17.16 13.74
C PRO A 486 -17.46 16.43 12.68
N ALA A 487 -16.28 16.00 13.07
CA ALA A 487 -15.30 15.28 12.26
C ALA A 487 -14.79 16.04 11.02
N GLU A 488 -14.91 17.35 11.00
CA GLU A 488 -14.56 18.15 9.80
C GLU A 488 -13.05 18.21 9.54
N ALA A 489 -12.22 18.18 10.58
CA ALA A 489 -10.76 18.10 10.42
C ALA A 489 -10.38 16.83 9.63
N VAL A 490 -10.80 15.67 10.13
CA VAL A 490 -10.51 14.38 9.50
C VAL A 490 -11.18 14.23 8.14
N ARG A 491 -12.45 14.70 8.00
CA ARG A 491 -13.14 14.70 6.71
C ARG A 491 -12.39 15.51 5.66
N SER A 492 -11.89 16.68 6.04
CA SER A 492 -11.16 17.56 5.13
C SER A 492 -9.83 16.94 4.70
N PHE A 493 -9.14 16.28 5.63
CA PHE A 493 -7.92 15.54 5.36
C PHE A 493 -8.19 14.42 4.33
N ILE A 494 -9.12 13.50 4.61
CA ILE A 494 -9.47 12.40 3.70
C ILE A 494 -9.94 12.93 2.33
N ALA A 495 -10.75 13.98 2.29
CA ALA A 495 -11.21 14.56 1.01
C ALA A 495 -10.07 15.17 0.21
N GLY A 496 -9.07 15.76 0.88
CA GLY A 496 -7.85 16.26 0.27
C GLY A 496 -7.04 15.13 -0.36
N ASP A 497 -6.85 14.05 0.38
CA ASP A 497 -6.14 12.86 -0.10
C ASP A 497 -6.83 12.22 -1.30
N GLN A 498 -8.14 12.03 -1.22
CA GLN A 498 -8.91 11.48 -2.35
C GLN A 498 -8.80 12.37 -3.59
N GLY A 499 -8.77 13.70 -3.42
CA GLY A 499 -8.53 14.64 -4.50
C GLY A 499 -7.14 14.53 -5.12
N ASN A 500 -6.18 14.03 -4.39
CA ASN A 500 -4.78 13.81 -4.79
C ASN A 500 -4.43 12.35 -5.07
N ASN A 501 -5.42 11.46 -5.06
CA ASN A 501 -5.24 10.04 -5.36
C ASN A 501 -4.41 9.29 -4.29
N LEU A 502 -4.51 9.70 -3.03
CA LEU A 502 -3.82 9.12 -1.90
C LEU A 502 -4.74 8.23 -1.06
N ALA A 503 -4.17 7.25 -0.40
CA ALA A 503 -4.78 6.58 0.73
C ALA A 503 -4.50 7.37 2.00
N SER A 504 -5.45 7.38 2.94
CA SER A 504 -5.36 8.13 4.20
C SER A 504 -5.14 7.20 5.38
N LEU A 505 -4.30 7.61 6.33
CA LEU A 505 -4.21 7.01 7.67
C LEU A 505 -4.62 8.06 8.69
N VAL A 506 -5.69 7.79 9.43
CA VAL A 506 -6.28 8.72 10.39
C VAL A 506 -6.17 8.20 11.82
N THR A 507 -5.91 9.11 12.76
CA THR A 507 -5.69 8.78 14.16
C THR A 507 -7.00 8.71 14.94
N PHE A 508 -7.20 7.60 15.66
CA PHE A 508 -8.29 7.37 16.61
C PHE A 508 -7.74 7.35 18.04
N GLN A 509 -8.36 8.10 18.91
CA GLN A 509 -7.86 8.42 20.23
C GLN A 509 -7.96 7.23 21.18
N LEU A 510 -6.84 6.81 21.73
CA LEU A 510 -6.72 5.70 22.68
C LEU A 510 -6.29 6.16 24.07
N GLN A 511 -5.69 7.34 24.19
CA GLN A 511 -5.21 7.92 25.44
C GLN A 511 -6.33 7.97 26.50
N GLY A 512 -7.55 8.31 26.12
CA GLY A 512 -8.74 8.24 26.97
C GLY A 512 -9.37 9.59 27.27
N LEU A 513 -8.76 10.70 26.88
CA LEU A 513 -9.25 12.05 27.06
C LEU A 513 -8.98 12.91 25.83
N VAL A 514 -9.95 13.76 25.48
CA VAL A 514 -9.83 14.71 24.36
C VAL A 514 -10.23 16.12 24.79
N SER A 515 -9.79 17.14 24.07
CA SER A 515 -10.14 18.54 24.35
C SER A 515 -11.64 18.76 24.46
N ALA A 516 -12.07 19.48 25.49
CA ALA A 516 -13.48 19.89 25.65
C ALA A 516 -13.78 21.26 25.04
N ASP A 517 -12.78 22.11 24.86
CA ASP A 517 -12.88 23.51 24.43
C ASP A 517 -11.67 23.95 23.60
N GLU A 518 -11.71 25.19 23.12
CA GLU A 518 -10.68 25.84 22.32
C GLU A 518 -10.12 27.09 23.04
N SER A 519 -10.05 27.05 24.39
CA SER A 519 -9.84 28.25 25.20
C SER A 519 -8.38 28.51 25.58
N GLY A 520 -7.41 28.03 24.82
CA GLY A 520 -5.97 28.30 25.02
C GLY A 520 -5.28 27.33 26.00
N PRO A 521 -4.12 27.70 26.54
CA PRO A 521 -3.28 26.81 27.31
C PRO A 521 -3.95 26.15 28.50
N VAL A 522 -3.63 24.88 28.70
CA VAL A 522 -4.05 24.09 29.85
C VAL A 522 -2.90 24.03 30.87
N SER A 523 -3.17 24.25 32.13
CA SER A 523 -2.16 24.13 33.17
C SER A 523 -1.79 22.69 33.44
N VAL A 524 -0.53 22.38 33.38
CA VAL A 524 0.01 21.08 33.78
C VAL A 524 0.09 21.04 35.30
N THR A 525 -0.78 20.22 35.90
CA THR A 525 -0.86 20.04 37.36
C THR A 525 -0.70 18.57 37.71
N ASN A 526 -0.34 18.28 38.95
CA ASN A 526 -0.27 16.91 39.44
C ASN A 526 -1.09 16.79 40.76
N PRO A 527 -2.27 16.12 40.75
CA PRO A 527 -2.89 15.39 39.61
C PRO A 527 -3.35 16.35 38.50
N PRO A 528 -3.53 15.87 37.26
CA PRO A 528 -4.03 16.66 36.13
C PRO A 528 -5.41 17.28 36.41
N ASP A 529 -5.62 18.52 35.91
CA ASP A 529 -6.95 19.14 35.89
C ASP A 529 -7.72 18.71 34.64
N LEU A 530 -8.65 17.78 34.81
CA LEU A 530 -9.41 17.21 33.71
C LEU A 530 -10.68 17.97 33.38
N SER A 531 -10.92 19.14 33.99
CA SER A 531 -12.17 19.92 33.79
C SER A 531 -12.33 20.42 32.36
N ARG A 532 -11.24 20.56 31.62
CA ARG A 532 -11.16 20.99 30.23
C ARG A 532 -11.05 19.84 29.21
N PHE A 533 -11.31 18.60 29.62
CA PHE A 533 -11.24 17.41 28.79
C PHE A 533 -12.54 16.59 28.87
N ARG A 534 -12.78 15.77 27.84
CA ARG A 534 -13.89 14.82 27.79
C ARG A 534 -13.36 13.39 27.72
N PRO A 535 -14.02 12.45 28.43
CA PRO A 535 -13.67 11.04 28.33
C PRO A 535 -13.90 10.47 26.93
N VAL A 536 -12.93 9.70 26.44
CA VAL A 536 -13.05 8.84 25.28
C VAL A 536 -13.58 7.48 25.70
N ILE A 537 -14.61 7.02 25.01
CA ILE A 537 -15.25 5.72 25.22
C ILE A 537 -15.17 4.93 23.91
N ASP A 538 -14.65 3.72 23.96
CA ASP A 538 -14.47 2.89 22.77
C ASP A 538 -15.79 2.58 22.08
N MET A 539 -16.83 2.25 22.86
CA MET A 539 -18.15 1.85 22.36
C MET A 539 -19.28 2.36 23.25
N LYS A 540 -20.33 2.86 22.64
CA LYS A 540 -21.55 3.30 23.35
C LYS A 540 -22.21 2.10 24.01
N SER A 541 -22.55 2.20 25.29
CA SER A 541 -23.04 1.11 26.13
C SER A 541 -24.40 0.52 25.71
N THR A 542 -25.12 1.15 24.81
CA THR A 542 -26.30 0.59 24.14
C THR A 542 -25.91 0.03 22.81
N ALA A 543 -25.56 -1.26 22.76
CA ALA A 543 -25.47 -2.02 21.55
C ALA A 543 -26.84 -2.03 20.84
N SER A 544 -27.18 -0.96 20.15
CA SER A 544 -28.24 -0.99 19.17
C SER A 544 -27.64 -1.49 17.87
N SER A 545 -28.21 -2.55 17.35
CA SER A 545 -27.93 -3.07 16.02
C SER A 545 -28.39 -2.14 14.88
N ALA A 546 -28.73 -0.89 15.20
CA ALA A 546 -29.14 0.12 14.25
C ALA A 546 -28.03 1.17 14.11
N PRO A 547 -27.75 1.68 12.90
CA PRO A 547 -26.83 2.77 12.71
C PRO A 547 -27.26 3.95 13.60
N PHE A 548 -26.26 4.57 14.27
CA PHE A 548 -26.51 5.74 15.10
C PHE A 548 -27.17 6.85 14.28
N THR A 549 -28.29 7.38 14.76
CA THR A 549 -28.86 8.57 14.15
C THR A 549 -28.16 9.77 14.79
N LEU A 550 -27.10 10.26 14.20
CA LEU A 550 -26.53 11.55 14.55
C LEU A 550 -27.56 12.62 14.19
N THR A 551 -28.23 13.16 15.19
CA THR A 551 -28.86 14.46 15.07
C THR A 551 -27.77 15.51 15.24
N PRO A 552 -27.38 16.23 14.20
CA PRO A 552 -26.41 17.32 14.33
C PRO A 552 -27.03 18.51 15.10
N PRO A 553 -26.30 19.14 16.03
CA PRO A 553 -25.04 18.63 16.60
C PRO A 553 -25.36 17.41 17.50
N PRO A 554 -24.44 16.46 17.64
CA PRO A 554 -24.60 15.37 18.59
C PRO A 554 -25.00 16.00 19.91
N ALA A 555 -26.11 15.53 20.50
CA ALA A 555 -26.73 16.19 21.62
C ALA A 555 -25.69 16.37 22.73
N ALA A 556 -25.33 17.60 23.04
CA ALA A 556 -24.30 17.98 24.01
C ALA A 556 -24.68 17.60 25.46
N THR A 557 -25.62 16.70 25.62
CA THR A 557 -26.11 16.19 26.92
C THR A 557 -25.26 15.04 27.44
N ASP A 558 -24.46 14.41 26.60
CA ASP A 558 -23.50 13.38 27.00
C ASP A 558 -22.08 13.98 26.95
N ASN A 559 -21.37 13.89 28.07
CA ASN A 559 -20.04 14.48 28.21
C ASN A 559 -18.93 13.58 27.63
N ASN A 560 -19.28 12.43 27.02
CA ASN A 560 -18.36 11.46 26.48
C ASN A 560 -18.17 11.61 24.95
N VAL A 561 -17.02 11.13 24.45
CA VAL A 561 -16.69 11.07 23.03
C VAL A 561 -16.52 9.61 22.63
N TYR A 562 -17.40 9.11 21.76
CA TYR A 562 -17.48 7.69 21.40
C TYR A 562 -16.74 7.41 20.10
N MET A 563 -15.85 6.41 20.10
CA MET A 563 -15.02 6.07 18.95
C MET A 563 -15.77 5.24 17.90
N ASP A 564 -16.70 4.40 18.30
CA ASP A 564 -17.56 3.68 17.38
C ASP A 564 -18.56 4.61 16.66
N GLU A 565 -19.00 5.70 17.31
CA GLU A 565 -19.75 6.77 16.64
C GLU A 565 -18.86 7.58 15.68
N PHE A 566 -17.60 7.80 16.03
CA PHE A 566 -16.67 8.55 15.20
C PHE A 566 -16.45 7.87 13.87
N ILE A 567 -16.08 6.58 13.85
CA ILE A 567 -15.85 5.83 12.61
C ILE A 567 -17.13 5.80 11.75
N TRP A 568 -18.28 5.60 12.36
CA TRP A 568 -19.57 5.63 11.65
C TRP A 568 -19.86 7.02 11.08
N ALA A 569 -19.71 8.08 11.89
CA ALA A 569 -19.94 9.45 11.46
C ALA A 569 -19.03 9.84 10.29
N LEU A 570 -17.79 9.39 10.33
CA LEU A 570 -16.82 9.63 9.27
C LEU A 570 -17.23 8.93 7.97
N ASP A 571 -17.66 7.67 8.02
CA ASP A 571 -18.15 6.94 6.84
C ASP A 571 -19.38 7.63 6.23
N GLN A 572 -20.30 8.17 7.05
CA GLN A 572 -21.47 8.90 6.58
C GLN A 572 -21.11 10.21 5.84
N LYS A 573 -19.96 10.81 6.12
CA LYS A 573 -19.44 11.97 5.37
C LYS A 573 -19.04 11.62 3.92
N PHE A 574 -18.76 10.35 3.67
CA PHE A 574 -18.35 9.80 2.38
C PHE A 574 -19.37 8.78 1.85
N THR A 575 -20.66 9.11 1.98
CA THR A 575 -21.79 8.21 1.62
C THR A 575 -21.62 7.60 0.24
N GLY A 576 -21.66 6.27 0.17
CA GLY A 576 -21.52 5.48 -1.07
C GLY A 576 -20.08 5.25 -1.53
N MET A 577 -19.06 5.79 -0.87
CA MET A 577 -17.65 5.55 -1.20
C MET A 577 -17.06 4.35 -0.44
N GLY A 578 -17.65 3.98 0.70
CA GLY A 578 -17.21 2.82 1.51
C GLY A 578 -15.74 2.91 1.90
N ILE A 579 -15.32 4.08 2.43
CA ILE A 579 -13.90 4.38 2.72
C ILE A 579 -13.22 3.36 3.63
N PHE A 580 -13.98 2.64 4.46
CA PHE A 580 -13.55 1.55 5.32
C PHE A 580 -13.93 0.16 4.77
N GLY A 581 -14.36 0.09 3.51
CA GLY A 581 -14.84 -1.14 2.86
C GLY A 581 -13.71 -2.08 2.44
N THR A 582 -14.08 -3.16 1.74
CA THR A 582 -13.15 -4.22 1.33
C THR A 582 -12.27 -3.85 0.13
N SER A 583 -12.64 -2.84 -0.65
CA SER A 583 -11.88 -2.41 -1.84
C SER A 583 -12.23 -0.97 -2.24
N PRO A 584 -12.03 0.02 -1.37
CA PRO A 584 -12.21 1.40 -1.75
C PRO A 584 -11.11 1.82 -2.74
N THR A 585 -11.43 2.74 -3.65
CA THR A 585 -10.46 3.31 -4.60
C THR A 585 -9.34 4.05 -3.87
N HIS A 586 -9.70 4.74 -2.78
CA HIS A 586 -8.80 5.43 -1.87
C HIS A 586 -9.12 4.96 -0.45
N PRO A 587 -8.43 3.93 0.05
CA PRO A 587 -8.71 3.39 1.37
C PRO A 587 -8.36 4.39 2.47
N THR A 588 -9.18 4.40 3.50
CA THR A 588 -8.89 5.05 4.76
C THR A 588 -8.56 4.00 5.80
N PHE A 589 -7.37 4.10 6.38
CA PHE A 589 -6.88 3.24 7.44
C PHE A 589 -6.97 3.96 8.78
N ILE A 590 -6.94 3.20 9.87
CA ILE A 590 -7.01 3.75 11.22
C ILE A 590 -5.70 3.49 11.95
N SER A 591 -5.12 4.54 12.55
CA SER A 591 -4.01 4.49 13.49
C SER A 591 -4.55 4.54 14.92
N LEU A 592 -4.07 3.66 15.79
CA LEU A 592 -4.45 3.64 17.19
C LEU A 592 -3.54 4.58 18.00
N ASP A 593 -3.92 5.86 17.98
CA ASP A 593 -3.22 6.95 18.67
C ASP A 593 -1.80 7.25 18.10
N ASN A 594 -0.99 7.95 18.90
CA ASN A 594 0.37 8.35 18.55
C ASN A 594 1.29 8.19 19.76
N GLU A 595 2.37 7.43 19.60
CA GLU A 595 3.45 7.27 20.59
C GLU A 595 2.99 7.08 22.03
N PRO A 596 2.19 6.04 22.32
CA PRO A 596 1.50 5.91 23.61
C PRO A 596 2.42 5.80 24.82
N GLU A 597 3.61 5.27 24.65
CA GLU A 597 4.60 5.18 25.71
C GLU A 597 5.18 6.54 26.13
N LEU A 598 4.97 7.59 25.32
CA LEU A 598 5.40 8.96 25.60
C LEU A 598 4.29 9.87 26.15
N TRP A 599 3.05 9.43 26.32
CA TRP A 599 1.95 10.30 26.76
C TRP A 599 2.23 11.00 28.09
N ASN A 600 3.02 10.39 28.99
CA ASN A 600 3.43 11.01 30.24
C ASN A 600 4.46 12.15 30.08
N SER A 601 4.91 12.43 28.86
CA SER A 601 5.75 13.58 28.50
C SER A 601 5.12 14.46 27.45
N THR A 602 4.44 13.88 26.47
CA THR A 602 3.81 14.63 25.37
C THR A 602 2.44 15.17 25.75
N HIS A 603 1.69 14.47 26.61
CA HIS A 603 0.36 14.83 27.10
C HIS A 603 0.29 14.80 28.63
N LEU A 604 1.26 15.46 29.26
CA LEU A 604 1.38 15.52 30.71
C LEU A 604 0.17 16.14 31.39
N GLU A 605 -0.55 17.02 30.70
CA GLU A 605 -1.77 17.72 31.16
C GLU A 605 -2.96 16.78 31.38
N VAL A 606 -2.97 15.61 30.74
CA VAL A 606 -4.04 14.59 30.87
C VAL A 606 -3.52 13.26 31.43
N GLN A 607 -2.33 12.82 31.02
CA GLN A 607 -1.73 11.56 31.47
C GLN A 607 -1.10 11.70 32.88
N GLY A 608 -0.62 12.89 33.23
CA GLY A 608 0.24 13.08 34.37
C GLY A 608 1.62 12.44 34.19
N PRO A 609 2.49 12.45 35.21
CA PRO A 609 3.89 12.03 35.06
C PRO A 609 4.08 10.50 34.98
N ASN A 610 3.05 9.71 35.18
CA ASN A 610 3.17 8.26 35.17
C ASN A 610 2.92 7.71 33.74
N PRO A 611 3.82 6.88 33.19
CA PRO A 611 3.58 6.27 31.89
C PRO A 611 2.40 5.31 31.92
N VAL A 612 1.75 5.12 30.80
CA VAL A 612 0.77 4.04 30.64
C VAL A 612 1.50 2.69 30.66
N SER A 613 1.03 1.73 31.44
CA SER A 613 1.63 0.40 31.42
C SER A 613 1.31 -0.34 30.12
N SER A 614 2.22 -1.22 29.71
CA SER A 614 2.05 -2.06 28.53
C SER A 614 0.75 -2.90 28.59
N ASP A 615 0.38 -3.44 29.76
CA ASP A 615 -0.89 -4.17 29.95
C ASP A 615 -2.11 -3.30 29.72
N ASN A 616 -2.11 -2.10 30.28
CA ASN A 616 -3.23 -1.17 30.11
C ASN A 616 -3.36 -0.72 28.66
N TYR A 617 -2.26 -0.43 28.01
CA TYR A 617 -2.23 -0.07 26.59
C TYR A 617 -2.78 -1.20 25.72
N ILE A 618 -2.33 -2.44 25.93
CA ILE A 618 -2.81 -3.62 25.20
C ILE A 618 -4.32 -3.79 25.37
N ALA A 619 -4.82 -3.64 26.61
CA ALA A 619 -6.25 -3.74 26.89
C ALA A 619 -7.06 -2.65 26.16
N LYS A 620 -6.60 -1.40 26.18
CA LYS A 620 -7.21 -0.30 25.41
C LYS A 620 -7.22 -0.58 23.91
N THR A 621 -6.09 -1.05 23.36
CA THR A 621 -5.98 -1.44 21.95
C THR A 621 -7.02 -2.49 21.56
N ILE A 622 -7.16 -3.56 22.35
CA ILE A 622 -8.10 -4.64 22.06
C ILE A 622 -9.55 -4.12 22.11
N ASN A 623 -9.88 -3.29 23.10
CA ASN A 623 -11.22 -2.75 23.27
C ASN A 623 -11.59 -1.83 22.09
N LEU A 624 -10.74 -0.84 21.80
CA LEU A 624 -10.98 0.09 20.69
C LEU A 624 -11.03 -0.63 19.34
N ALA A 625 -10.07 -1.50 19.05
CA ALA A 625 -10.05 -2.26 17.80
C ALA A 625 -11.31 -3.13 17.66
N THR A 626 -11.79 -3.73 18.76
CA THR A 626 -13.05 -4.49 18.77
C THR A 626 -14.24 -3.60 18.43
N ALA A 627 -14.33 -2.42 19.04
CA ALA A 627 -15.40 -1.45 18.77
C ALA A 627 -15.42 -1.03 17.30
N LEU A 628 -14.27 -0.69 16.74
CA LEU A 628 -14.11 -0.29 15.35
C LEU A 628 -14.46 -1.42 14.37
N LYS A 629 -13.95 -2.64 14.62
CA LYS A 629 -14.22 -3.82 13.79
C LYS A 629 -15.68 -4.27 13.86
N ASN A 630 -16.38 -4.01 14.96
CA ASN A 630 -17.82 -4.25 15.06
C ASN A 630 -18.61 -3.36 14.10
N GLN A 631 -18.21 -2.12 13.91
CA GLN A 631 -18.83 -1.19 12.96
C GLN A 631 -18.42 -1.49 11.51
N PHE A 632 -17.14 -1.69 11.27
CA PHE A 632 -16.55 -1.95 9.95
C PHE A 632 -15.59 -3.14 10.00
N PRO A 633 -16.07 -4.38 9.83
CA PRO A 633 -15.26 -5.60 9.96
C PRO A 633 -14.05 -5.68 9.01
N SER A 634 -14.03 -4.88 7.96
CA SER A 634 -12.97 -4.81 6.96
C SER A 634 -11.97 -3.66 7.15
N VAL A 635 -12.22 -2.77 8.12
CA VAL A 635 -11.31 -1.66 8.37
C VAL A 635 -9.91 -2.17 8.72
N VAL A 636 -8.90 -1.57 8.15
CA VAL A 636 -7.49 -1.90 8.44
C VAL A 636 -6.99 -1.01 9.56
N ILE A 637 -6.51 -1.63 10.63
CA ILE A 637 -6.10 -0.97 11.87
C ILE A 637 -4.59 -1.14 12.07
N PHE A 638 -3.91 -0.03 12.35
CA PHE A 638 -2.49 0.09 12.64
C PHE A 638 -2.27 0.31 14.13
N GLY A 639 -1.32 -0.35 14.69
CA GLY A 639 -0.83 -0.20 16.06
C GLY A 639 0.32 -1.15 16.34
N PRO A 640 1.13 -0.88 17.36
CA PRO A 640 0.93 0.04 18.48
C PRO A 640 1.41 1.48 18.31
N VAL A 641 1.98 1.87 17.17
CA VAL A 641 2.44 3.24 16.85
C VAL A 641 3.53 3.73 17.82
N HIS A 642 4.55 2.92 18.01
CA HIS A 642 5.65 3.21 18.94
C HIS A 642 6.50 4.41 18.55
N TYR A 643 7.04 5.11 19.56
CA TYR A 643 8.19 5.98 19.38
C TYR A 643 9.50 5.20 19.49
N GLY A 644 10.14 4.97 18.37
CA GLY A 644 11.51 4.46 18.30
C GLY A 644 11.77 3.13 19.00
N PHE A 645 13.07 2.84 19.21
CA PHE A 645 13.53 1.54 19.67
C PHE A 645 13.10 1.19 21.10
N GLN A 646 13.14 2.14 22.04
CA GLN A 646 12.83 1.86 23.45
C GLN A 646 11.37 1.44 23.66
N GLY A 647 10.43 2.02 22.92
CA GLY A 647 9.03 1.58 22.94
C GLY A 647 8.91 0.12 22.49
N ILE A 648 9.59 -0.22 21.39
CA ILE A 648 9.59 -1.58 20.82
C ILE A 648 10.30 -2.57 21.76
N TYR A 649 11.47 -2.19 22.29
CA TYR A 649 12.32 -3.09 23.02
C TYR A 649 11.76 -3.43 24.40
N ASN A 650 11.49 -2.42 25.22
CA ASN A 650 11.17 -2.64 26.62
C ASN A 650 10.04 -1.75 27.18
N TRP A 651 9.25 -1.11 26.31
CA TRP A 651 8.16 -0.20 26.72
C TRP A 651 8.66 0.87 27.69
N GLN A 652 9.65 1.65 27.26
CA GLN A 652 10.31 2.69 28.05
C GLN A 652 10.85 2.20 29.43
N GLY A 653 11.38 0.98 29.45
CA GLY A 653 12.01 0.39 30.64
C GLY A 653 11.05 -0.37 31.57
N GLU A 654 9.78 -0.53 31.21
CA GLU A 654 8.81 -1.34 32.00
C GLU A 654 9.14 -2.84 31.94
N LEU A 655 9.55 -3.32 30.76
CA LEU A 655 9.78 -4.74 30.51
C LEU A 655 11.24 -5.10 30.66
N SER A 656 11.52 -6.27 31.27
CA SER A 656 12.86 -6.85 31.33
C SER A 656 13.20 -7.56 30.02
N ALA A 657 13.35 -6.79 28.94
CA ALA A 657 13.70 -7.30 27.63
C ALA A 657 15.13 -7.90 27.62
N THR A 658 15.36 -8.93 26.81
CA THR A 658 16.69 -9.51 26.63
C THR A 658 17.22 -9.28 25.23
N PRO A 659 18.53 -9.09 25.03
CA PRO A 659 19.12 -8.78 23.73
C PRO A 659 18.74 -9.78 22.63
N ASN A 660 18.64 -11.04 22.98
CA ASN A 660 18.45 -12.13 22.03
C ASN A 660 17.01 -12.71 21.99
N GLY A 661 16.02 -11.93 22.41
CA GLY A 661 14.72 -12.20 21.85
C GLY A 661 13.56 -12.53 22.74
N THR A 662 13.62 -12.50 24.07
CA THR A 662 12.43 -12.70 24.88
C THR A 662 12.05 -11.47 25.70
N ASN A 663 10.76 -11.31 25.95
CA ASN A 663 10.16 -10.22 26.72
C ASN A 663 10.27 -8.83 26.07
N TRP A 664 10.39 -8.74 24.77
CA TRP A 664 10.16 -7.48 24.08
C TRP A 664 8.67 -7.16 24.09
N PHE A 665 8.33 -5.87 23.98
CA PHE A 665 6.92 -5.49 23.91
C PHE A 665 6.15 -6.20 22.76
N PRO A 666 6.69 -6.37 21.52
CA PRO A 666 6.01 -7.13 20.49
C PRO A 666 5.61 -8.54 20.90
N ASP A 667 6.44 -9.26 21.69
CA ASP A 667 6.08 -10.62 22.14
C ASP A 667 4.79 -10.59 22.94
N LYS A 668 4.69 -9.66 23.89
CA LYS A 668 3.51 -9.48 24.74
C LYS A 668 2.29 -9.00 23.96
N TYR A 669 2.48 -8.00 23.13
CA TYR A 669 1.42 -7.37 22.34
C TYR A 669 0.84 -8.33 21.29
N LEU A 670 1.69 -8.98 20.50
CA LEU A 670 1.28 -9.89 19.43
C LEU A 670 0.53 -11.10 19.98
N GLN A 671 1.03 -11.68 21.09
CA GLN A 671 0.39 -12.82 21.74
C GLN A 671 -1.01 -12.45 22.28
N ALA A 672 -1.14 -11.29 22.94
CA ALA A 672 -2.41 -10.81 23.44
C ALA A 672 -3.41 -10.53 22.30
N LEU A 673 -2.95 -9.88 21.23
CA LEU A 673 -3.77 -9.63 20.05
C LEU A 673 -4.18 -10.91 19.32
N ASN A 674 -3.30 -11.89 19.18
CA ASN A 674 -3.63 -13.16 18.57
C ASN A 674 -4.71 -13.89 19.36
N THR A 675 -4.59 -13.88 20.69
CA THR A 675 -5.62 -14.46 21.59
C THR A 675 -6.96 -13.75 21.44
N ALA A 676 -6.96 -12.42 21.47
CA ALA A 676 -8.17 -11.62 21.33
C ALA A 676 -8.79 -11.75 19.94
N SER A 677 -7.98 -11.74 18.88
CA SER A 677 -8.39 -11.91 17.47
C SER A 677 -8.99 -13.29 17.22
N THR A 678 -8.42 -14.34 17.81
CA THR A 678 -8.97 -15.70 17.78
C THR A 678 -10.34 -15.74 18.42
N THR A 679 -10.51 -15.07 19.56
CA THR A 679 -11.79 -14.98 20.27
C THR A 679 -12.81 -14.16 19.46
N TYR A 680 -12.39 -13.09 18.82
CA TYR A 680 -13.24 -12.26 17.96
C TYR A 680 -13.56 -12.91 16.60
N GLY A 681 -12.71 -13.84 16.14
CA GLY A 681 -12.87 -14.57 14.87
C GLY A 681 -12.23 -13.89 13.65
N LYS A 682 -11.55 -12.77 13.83
CA LYS A 682 -10.81 -12.02 12.79
C LYS A 682 -9.67 -11.21 13.43
N PRO A 683 -8.66 -10.80 12.67
CA PRO A 683 -7.64 -9.88 13.17
C PRO A 683 -8.27 -8.59 13.70
N LEU A 684 -7.93 -8.20 14.92
CA LEU A 684 -8.33 -6.93 15.52
C LEU A 684 -7.42 -5.79 15.06
N VAL A 685 -6.12 -6.02 15.02
CA VAL A 685 -5.11 -5.11 14.47
C VAL A 685 -4.46 -5.83 13.29
N ASP A 686 -4.33 -5.14 12.16
CA ASP A 686 -3.87 -5.73 10.89
C ASP A 686 -2.40 -5.44 10.62
N VAL A 687 -1.89 -4.34 11.15
CA VAL A 687 -0.56 -3.82 10.85
C VAL A 687 0.15 -3.45 12.15
N TYR A 688 1.33 -4.02 12.37
CA TYR A 688 2.25 -3.61 13.43
C TYR A 688 2.94 -2.32 12.99
N ASP A 689 2.70 -1.23 13.69
CA ASP A 689 3.17 0.09 13.33
C ASP A 689 4.13 0.67 14.35
N PHE A 690 5.15 1.38 13.88
CA PHE A 690 6.09 2.09 14.72
C PHE A 690 6.71 3.28 13.98
N HIS A 691 7.34 4.17 14.75
CA HIS A 691 8.14 5.28 14.25
C HIS A 691 9.62 4.93 14.30
N TRP A 692 10.38 5.38 13.32
CA TRP A 692 11.81 5.13 13.27
C TRP A 692 12.58 6.42 12.98
N TYR A 693 13.18 6.95 14.03
CA TYR A 693 14.11 8.07 13.95
C TYR A 693 15.52 7.55 14.24
N VAL A 694 16.44 7.85 13.33
CA VAL A 694 17.80 7.33 13.40
C VAL A 694 18.52 7.77 14.69
N GLU A 695 19.00 6.80 15.45
CA GLU A 695 19.74 6.98 16.71
C GLU A 695 21.25 6.74 16.53
N GLU A 696 21.81 7.34 15.49
CA GLU A 696 23.22 7.28 15.17
C GLU A 696 23.84 8.67 15.36
N TYR A 697 25.07 8.72 15.89
CA TYR A 697 25.71 9.94 16.35
C TYR A 697 27.09 10.10 15.71
N ASP A 698 27.43 11.29 15.26
CA ASP A 698 28.74 11.63 14.74
C ASP A 698 29.81 11.64 15.86
N PRO A 699 31.10 11.72 15.54
CA PRO A 699 32.17 11.76 16.53
C PRO A 699 32.08 12.93 17.54
N ASN A 700 31.30 13.97 17.25
CA ASN A 700 31.07 15.10 18.14
C ASN A 700 29.82 14.91 19.02
N GLY A 701 29.10 13.79 18.88
CA GLY A 701 27.87 13.49 19.60
C GLY A 701 26.62 14.16 19.00
N THR A 702 26.68 14.60 17.75
CA THR A 702 25.52 15.14 17.04
C THR A 702 24.75 13.98 16.41
N ARG A 703 23.47 13.87 16.70
CA ARG A 703 22.60 12.84 16.12
C ARG A 703 22.48 13.04 14.61
N ALA A 704 22.45 11.96 13.85
CA ALA A 704 22.28 12.02 12.38
C ALA A 704 21.05 12.83 11.96
N LEU A 705 19.97 12.69 12.70
CA LEU A 705 18.72 13.43 12.51
C LEU A 705 18.91 14.97 12.59
N ASP A 706 19.82 15.45 13.43
CA ASP A 706 20.09 16.87 13.66
C ASP A 706 21.09 17.46 12.64
N LEU A 707 21.64 16.64 11.75
CA LEU A 707 22.57 17.05 10.70
C LEU A 707 21.81 17.69 9.53
N THR A 708 21.41 18.93 9.69
CA THR A 708 20.52 19.67 8.77
C THR A 708 21.24 20.63 7.83
N GLY A 709 22.58 20.74 7.96
CA GLY A 709 23.40 21.67 7.19
C GLY A 709 23.51 21.34 5.71
N THR A 710 23.83 22.34 4.88
CA THR A 710 24.13 22.17 3.45
C THR A 710 25.56 21.70 3.21
N THR A 711 26.41 21.73 4.23
CA THR A 711 27.81 21.29 4.19
C THR A 711 28.01 20.33 5.35
N LEU A 712 28.24 19.06 5.03
CA LEU A 712 28.52 17.98 5.96
C LEU A 712 29.91 17.43 5.70
N THR A 713 30.57 16.94 6.75
CA THR A 713 31.83 16.19 6.61
C THR A 713 31.58 14.80 6.00
N ASP A 714 32.59 14.19 5.39
CA ASP A 714 32.48 12.83 4.84
C ASP A 714 31.96 11.83 5.90
N ALA A 715 32.41 11.96 7.16
CA ALA A 715 31.95 11.11 8.26
C ALA A 715 30.43 11.30 8.53
N GLN A 716 29.94 12.54 8.54
CA GLN A 716 28.52 12.84 8.70
C GLN A 716 27.69 12.37 7.50
N VAL A 717 28.20 12.52 6.28
CA VAL A 717 27.57 11.97 5.09
C VAL A 717 27.46 10.45 5.20
N GLN A 718 28.55 9.77 5.58
CA GLN A 718 28.53 8.31 5.77
C GLN A 718 27.54 7.88 6.83
N LEU A 719 27.47 8.56 7.97
CA LEU A 719 26.51 8.29 9.03
C LEU A 719 25.08 8.31 8.50
N ILE A 720 24.70 9.35 7.76
CA ILE A 720 23.35 9.49 7.18
C ILE A 720 23.08 8.41 6.12
N VAL A 721 23.99 8.19 5.18
CA VAL A 721 23.74 7.28 4.04
C VAL A 721 23.81 5.80 4.43
N GLN A 722 24.45 5.46 5.53
CA GLN A 722 24.51 4.08 6.03
C GLN A 722 23.37 3.76 7.00
N SER A 723 22.76 4.75 7.64
CA SER A 723 21.75 4.57 8.67
C SER A 723 20.54 3.70 8.28
N PRO A 724 20.03 3.69 7.03
CA PRO A 724 18.94 2.79 6.65
C PRO A 724 19.28 1.30 6.80
N ARG A 725 20.55 0.94 6.83
CA ARG A 725 20.99 -0.46 7.00
C ARG A 725 20.61 -1.04 8.36
N ALA A 726 20.51 -0.20 9.38
CA ALA A 726 20.08 -0.61 10.72
C ALA A 726 18.69 -1.28 10.72
N LEU A 727 17.84 -0.95 9.75
CA LEU A 727 16.51 -1.54 9.63
C LEU A 727 16.53 -3.00 9.19
N TRP A 728 17.43 -3.40 8.30
CA TRP A 728 17.30 -4.69 7.62
C TRP A 728 18.56 -5.54 7.51
N ASP A 729 19.76 -4.94 7.58
CA ASP A 729 21.01 -5.64 7.30
C ASP A 729 21.52 -6.41 8.53
N PRO A 730 21.45 -7.75 8.53
CA PRO A 730 21.86 -8.55 9.66
C PRO A 730 23.37 -8.58 9.89
N THR A 731 24.16 -7.92 9.02
CA THR A 731 25.63 -7.83 9.12
C THR A 731 26.11 -6.43 9.47
N PHE A 732 25.20 -5.45 9.47
CA PHE A 732 25.56 -4.06 9.69
C PHE A 732 25.79 -3.74 11.15
N THR A 733 26.98 -3.26 11.43
CA THR A 733 27.38 -2.65 12.70
C THR A 733 28.04 -1.33 12.36
N ASP A 734 27.47 -0.22 12.77
CA ASP A 734 28.07 1.08 12.50
C ASP A 734 29.22 1.37 13.46
N SER A 735 30.43 1.14 12.98
CA SER A 735 31.65 1.45 13.73
C SER A 735 31.95 2.96 13.80
N THR A 736 31.20 3.79 13.08
CA THR A 736 31.37 5.26 13.08
C THR A 736 30.40 5.96 14.03
N ASN A 737 29.39 5.24 14.53
CA ASN A 737 28.43 5.74 15.52
C ASN A 737 29.12 5.94 16.87
N SER A 738 29.19 7.20 17.33
CA SER A 738 29.85 7.53 18.59
C SER A 738 29.02 7.21 19.83
N ASN A 739 27.74 6.87 19.67
CA ASN A 739 26.83 6.46 20.75
C ASN A 739 25.98 5.26 20.33
N PRO A 740 26.54 4.06 20.23
CA PRO A 740 25.87 2.88 19.69
C PRO A 740 24.96 2.18 20.73
N TRP A 741 24.18 2.94 21.51
CA TRP A 741 23.41 2.44 22.64
C TRP A 741 22.40 1.34 22.25
N ILE A 742 21.72 1.43 21.09
CA ILE A 742 20.81 0.37 20.63
C ILE A 742 21.58 -0.93 20.36
N TYR A 743 22.75 -0.82 19.72
CA TYR A 743 23.61 -1.97 19.45
C TYR A 743 24.11 -2.63 20.74
N GLU A 744 24.46 -1.81 21.74
CA GLU A 744 24.87 -2.29 23.08
C GLU A 744 23.71 -2.96 23.81
N GLU A 745 22.51 -2.38 23.80
CA GLU A 745 21.28 -2.99 24.35
C GLU A 745 20.95 -4.34 23.69
N LEU A 746 21.31 -4.52 22.44
CA LEU A 746 21.16 -5.77 21.71
C LEU A 746 22.32 -6.76 21.91
N GLY A 747 23.18 -6.54 22.92
CA GLY A 747 24.32 -7.40 23.24
C GLY A 747 25.38 -7.42 22.15
N ASN A 748 25.64 -6.27 21.55
CA ASN A 748 26.59 -6.06 20.46
C ASN A 748 26.27 -6.91 19.20
N THR A 749 25.02 -7.02 18.85
CA THR A 749 24.56 -7.66 17.61
C THR A 749 23.88 -6.63 16.69
N PRO A 750 23.89 -6.83 15.36
CA PRO A 750 23.23 -5.92 14.42
C PRO A 750 21.80 -5.60 14.80
N ILE A 751 21.38 -4.37 14.57
CA ILE A 751 20.04 -3.91 14.93
C ILE A 751 18.99 -4.71 14.14
N ASN A 752 19.09 -4.75 12.81
CA ASN A 752 18.23 -5.54 11.92
C ASN A 752 16.76 -5.58 12.38
N LEU A 753 16.20 -4.41 12.63
CA LEU A 753 14.92 -4.26 13.34
C LEU A 753 13.76 -4.96 12.63
N LEU A 754 13.66 -4.79 11.30
CA LEU A 754 12.59 -5.43 10.51
C LEU A 754 12.69 -6.95 10.55
N GLY A 755 13.92 -7.50 10.45
CA GLY A 755 14.11 -8.95 10.55
C GLY A 755 13.70 -9.50 11.92
N ARG A 756 14.02 -8.77 12.99
CA ARG A 756 13.63 -9.15 14.36
C ARG A 756 12.11 -9.06 14.59
N LEU A 757 11.48 -7.98 14.15
CA LEU A 757 10.02 -7.82 14.24
C LEU A 757 9.28 -8.86 13.41
N GLN A 758 9.73 -9.12 12.17
CA GLN A 758 9.12 -10.13 11.32
C GLN A 758 9.22 -11.53 11.93
N ALA A 759 10.34 -11.86 12.58
CA ALA A 759 10.49 -13.13 13.29
C ALA A 759 9.48 -13.26 14.44
N LYS A 760 9.26 -12.19 15.23
CA LYS A 760 8.28 -12.16 16.32
C LYS A 760 6.84 -12.27 15.79
N ILE A 761 6.51 -11.54 14.72
CA ILE A 761 5.20 -11.63 14.07
C ILE A 761 4.94 -13.05 13.57
N ASN A 762 5.92 -13.66 12.91
CA ASN A 762 5.78 -15.02 12.41
C ASN A 762 5.56 -16.05 13.54
N ALA A 763 6.14 -15.80 14.71
CA ALA A 763 6.01 -16.68 15.88
C ALA A 763 4.67 -16.48 16.61
N GLU A 764 4.27 -15.25 16.87
CA GLU A 764 3.19 -14.92 17.82
C GLU A 764 1.86 -14.53 17.13
N ASN A 765 1.90 -13.90 15.96
CA ASN A 765 0.71 -13.46 15.22
C ASN A 765 0.95 -13.48 13.71
N PRO A 766 1.10 -14.68 13.11
CA PRO A 766 1.48 -14.81 11.71
C PRO A 766 0.44 -14.18 10.76
N GLY A 767 0.94 -13.41 9.82
CA GLY A 767 0.14 -12.71 8.81
C GLY A 767 -0.10 -11.23 9.11
N MET A 768 0.22 -10.74 10.31
CA MET A 768 0.24 -9.30 10.59
C MET A 768 1.32 -8.62 9.74
N LYS A 769 1.02 -7.45 9.21
CA LYS A 769 1.93 -6.68 8.36
C LYS A 769 2.75 -5.71 9.21
N ILE A 770 3.80 -5.13 8.64
CA ILE A 770 4.63 -4.12 9.28
C ILE A 770 4.49 -2.78 8.55
N SER A 771 4.45 -1.68 9.31
CA SER A 771 4.53 -0.31 8.80
C SER A 771 5.48 0.55 9.63
N ILE A 772 5.93 1.63 9.00
CA ILE A 772 6.72 2.69 9.64
C ILE A 772 6.07 4.03 9.28
N THR A 773 5.17 4.51 10.14
CA THR A 773 4.33 5.67 9.79
C THR A 773 4.93 7.02 10.15
N GLU A 774 6.08 7.03 10.82
CA GLU A 774 6.98 8.18 10.92
C GLU A 774 8.42 7.69 10.81
N TYR A 775 9.18 8.29 9.89
CA TYR A 775 10.62 8.02 9.81
C TYR A 775 11.36 9.21 9.21
N GLU A 776 12.62 9.33 9.60
CA GLU A 776 13.54 10.33 9.12
C GLU A 776 15.00 9.92 9.35
N ASN A 777 15.92 10.32 8.45
CA ASN A 777 17.34 9.99 8.51
C ASN A 777 18.25 11.22 8.68
N GLY A 778 17.72 12.43 8.66
CA GLY A 778 18.52 13.66 8.61
C GLY A 778 19.02 14.01 7.18
N GLY A 779 19.87 15.00 7.09
CA GLY A 779 20.47 15.43 5.80
C GLY A 779 19.51 16.12 4.83
N TRP A 780 18.46 16.76 5.30
CA TRP A 780 17.38 17.34 4.44
C TRP A 780 17.85 18.38 3.45
N ASN A 781 18.91 19.12 3.79
CA ASN A 781 19.52 20.15 2.94
C ASN A 781 20.78 19.64 2.22
N HIS A 782 21.01 18.32 2.20
CA HIS A 782 22.17 17.70 1.59
C HIS A 782 21.78 16.45 0.79
N ILE A 783 22.57 16.12 -0.24
CA ILE A 783 22.35 14.93 -1.10
C ILE A 783 22.33 13.62 -0.28
N ALA A 784 23.01 13.57 0.88
CA ALA A 784 22.98 12.42 1.77
C ALA A 784 21.56 12.04 2.18
N GLY A 785 20.71 13.03 2.47
CA GLY A 785 19.29 12.78 2.76
C GLY A 785 18.51 12.19 1.57
N THR A 786 18.83 12.60 0.33
CA THR A 786 18.26 11.96 -0.88
C THR A 786 18.67 10.49 -0.95
N ILE A 787 19.94 10.20 -0.71
CA ILE A 787 20.50 8.84 -0.78
C ILE A 787 19.85 7.96 0.28
N ALA A 788 19.80 8.41 1.54
CA ALA A 788 19.17 7.68 2.64
C ALA A 788 17.67 7.45 2.39
N GLN A 789 16.95 8.47 1.92
CA GLN A 789 15.54 8.35 1.58
C GLN A 789 15.29 7.37 0.42
N THR A 790 16.13 7.41 -0.61
CA THR A 790 16.04 6.46 -1.75
C THR A 790 16.27 5.04 -1.24
N ASP A 791 17.23 4.87 -0.35
CA ASP A 791 17.56 3.57 0.24
C ASP A 791 16.42 3.02 1.11
N ASN A 792 15.82 3.84 1.95
CA ASN A 792 14.63 3.46 2.73
C ASN A 792 13.51 2.93 1.84
N LEU A 793 13.16 3.64 0.78
CA LEU A 793 12.08 3.22 -0.12
C LEU A 793 12.38 1.88 -0.79
N GLY A 794 13.63 1.65 -1.17
CA GLY A 794 14.09 0.36 -1.68
C GLY A 794 13.99 -0.76 -0.64
N ILE A 795 14.43 -0.49 0.60
CA ILE A 795 14.34 -1.40 1.73
C ILE A 795 12.87 -1.75 1.99
N PHE A 796 11.97 -0.78 2.06
CA PHE A 796 10.54 -1.00 2.33
C PHE A 796 9.91 -1.94 1.30
N GLY A 797 10.20 -1.73 0.02
CA GLY A 797 9.76 -2.61 -1.04
C GLY A 797 10.35 -4.01 -0.95
N ALA A 798 11.67 -4.11 -0.69
CA ALA A 798 12.38 -5.39 -0.60
C ALA A 798 12.03 -6.19 0.66
N GLN A 799 11.68 -5.52 1.76
CA GLN A 799 11.25 -6.14 3.02
C GLN A 799 9.73 -6.33 3.13
N GLY A 800 8.96 -5.91 2.11
CA GLY A 800 7.51 -6.11 2.06
C GLY A 800 6.72 -5.33 3.09
N LEU A 801 7.15 -4.11 3.44
CA LEU A 801 6.38 -3.25 4.32
C LEU A 801 5.00 -2.96 3.72
N PHE A 802 4.00 -2.87 4.58
CA PHE A 802 2.64 -2.54 4.16
C PHE A 802 2.48 -1.04 3.90
N ALA A 803 3.01 -0.20 4.77
CA ALA A 803 2.96 1.26 4.62
C ALA A 803 4.21 1.90 5.21
N ALA A 804 4.56 3.06 4.69
CA ALA A 804 5.60 3.90 5.26
C ALA A 804 5.27 5.36 4.97
N SER A 805 5.49 6.25 5.96
CA SER A 805 5.20 7.67 5.84
C SER A 805 6.35 8.50 6.37
N PHE A 806 6.97 9.26 5.48
CA PHE A 806 8.06 10.17 5.81
C PHE A 806 7.55 11.34 6.67
N TRP A 807 8.24 11.66 7.75
CA TRP A 807 7.95 12.83 8.57
C TRP A 807 8.71 14.03 8.02
N PRO A 808 8.04 15.02 7.38
CA PRO A 808 8.74 16.16 6.83
C PRO A 808 9.18 17.11 7.97
N PRO A 809 10.49 17.41 8.08
CA PRO A 809 10.98 18.35 9.06
C PRO A 809 10.52 19.77 8.74
N ASN A 810 10.52 20.64 9.76
CA ASN A 810 10.25 22.06 9.58
C ASN A 810 11.31 22.71 8.67
N GLY A 811 10.94 23.13 7.46
CA GLY A 811 11.84 23.80 6.52
C GLY A 811 11.85 23.23 5.11
N THR A 812 13.02 23.22 4.46
CA THR A 812 13.18 22.70 3.09
C THR A 812 13.57 21.24 3.13
N TYR A 813 12.70 20.38 2.62
CA TYR A 813 12.91 18.92 2.48
C TYR A 813 13.02 18.46 1.02
N ALA A 814 13.49 19.36 0.15
CA ALA A 814 13.60 19.09 -1.29
C ALA A 814 14.46 17.87 -1.61
N TYR A 815 15.51 17.63 -0.82
CA TYR A 815 16.40 16.48 -0.99
C TYR A 815 15.70 15.16 -0.60
N ALA A 816 14.90 15.14 0.47
CA ALA A 816 14.11 13.96 0.82
C ALA A 816 13.07 13.64 -0.26
N LEU A 817 12.35 14.65 -0.78
CA LEU A 817 11.42 14.47 -1.90
C LEU A 817 12.09 13.98 -3.19
N ALA A 818 13.35 14.34 -3.41
CA ALA A 818 14.13 13.81 -4.53
C ALA A 818 14.33 12.29 -4.43
N GLY A 819 14.45 11.74 -3.21
CA GLY A 819 14.50 10.29 -2.98
C GLY A 819 13.24 9.57 -3.48
N PHE A 820 12.07 10.13 -3.25
CA PHE A 820 10.81 9.57 -3.79
C PHE A 820 10.79 9.55 -5.31
N ARG A 821 11.36 10.58 -5.97
CA ARG A 821 11.42 10.63 -7.43
C ARG A 821 12.27 9.53 -8.06
N ALA A 822 13.20 8.93 -7.32
CA ALA A 822 13.95 7.78 -7.80
C ALA A 822 13.05 6.55 -8.04
N PHE A 823 11.91 6.46 -7.35
CA PHE A 823 10.94 5.37 -7.46
C PHE A 823 9.64 5.79 -8.16
N ARG A 824 9.27 7.07 -8.09
CA ARG A 824 7.97 7.57 -8.52
C ARG A 824 8.14 8.80 -9.42
N GLY A 825 7.90 8.62 -10.72
CA GLY A 825 8.02 9.70 -11.71
C GLY A 825 9.46 10.05 -12.09
N PHE A 826 10.36 9.05 -12.14
CA PHE A 826 11.78 9.27 -12.44
C PHE A 826 12.04 9.74 -13.88
N ASP A 827 11.09 9.60 -14.80
CA ASP A 827 11.09 10.16 -16.15
C ASP A 827 10.49 11.59 -16.23
N GLY A 828 10.09 12.14 -15.08
CA GLY A 828 9.42 13.43 -15.00
C GLY A 828 7.94 13.42 -15.39
N VAL A 829 7.37 12.24 -15.68
CA VAL A 829 5.95 12.09 -16.05
C VAL A 829 5.29 11.04 -15.13
N ASN A 830 5.37 9.77 -15.45
CA ASN A 830 4.62 8.73 -14.74
C ASN A 830 5.39 7.42 -14.56
N ALA A 831 6.65 7.32 -14.97
CA ALA A 831 7.40 6.08 -14.79
C ALA A 831 7.64 5.81 -13.31
N CYS A 832 7.25 4.62 -12.88
CA CYS A 832 7.37 4.18 -11.49
C CYS A 832 8.16 2.89 -11.39
N PHE A 833 8.74 2.66 -10.22
CA PHE A 833 9.24 1.35 -9.81
C PHE A 833 8.07 0.37 -9.85
N GLY A 834 8.32 -0.90 -10.17
CA GLY A 834 7.25 -1.89 -10.35
C GLY A 834 6.52 -2.22 -9.05
N ASP A 835 5.51 -3.06 -9.17
CA ASP A 835 4.66 -3.51 -8.06
C ASP A 835 5.13 -4.82 -7.41
N THR A 836 6.19 -5.41 -7.94
CA THR A 836 6.76 -6.68 -7.47
C THR A 836 8.27 -6.54 -7.35
N SER A 837 8.79 -6.63 -6.12
CA SER A 837 10.22 -6.63 -5.82
C SER A 837 10.85 -7.93 -6.26
N LEU A 838 12.07 -7.85 -6.81
CA LEU A 838 12.94 -8.98 -7.08
C LEU A 838 14.08 -8.99 -6.06
N GLU A 839 14.52 -10.19 -5.67
CA GLU A 839 15.74 -10.29 -4.87
C GLU A 839 16.92 -9.74 -5.65
N ALA A 840 17.57 -8.72 -5.11
CA ALA A 840 18.73 -8.10 -5.71
C ALA A 840 19.85 -7.99 -4.66
N ALA A 841 21.04 -8.38 -5.04
CA ALA A 841 22.21 -8.36 -4.18
C ALA A 841 23.38 -7.63 -4.83
N SER A 842 24.12 -6.91 -4.00
CA SER A 842 25.37 -6.25 -4.36
C SER A 842 26.54 -6.97 -3.73
N SER A 843 27.62 -7.17 -4.47
CA SER A 843 28.88 -7.69 -3.92
C SER A 843 29.55 -6.73 -2.95
N ASN A 844 29.09 -5.48 -2.88
CA ASN A 844 29.58 -4.45 -1.96
C ASN A 844 28.41 -3.63 -1.42
N VAL A 845 27.59 -4.23 -0.59
CA VAL A 845 26.38 -3.61 -0.02
C VAL A 845 26.67 -2.36 0.82
N GLN A 846 27.87 -2.23 1.35
CA GLN A 846 28.28 -1.03 2.09
C GLN A 846 28.31 0.21 1.19
N ASN A 847 28.84 0.09 0.00
CA ASN A 847 29.04 1.24 -0.89
C ASN A 847 27.99 1.32 -2.00
N VAL A 848 27.45 0.19 -2.44
CA VAL A 848 26.45 0.16 -3.50
C VAL A 848 25.34 -0.82 -3.15
N VAL A 849 24.10 -0.35 -3.22
CA VAL A 849 22.91 -1.21 -3.11
C VAL A 849 22.08 -1.08 -4.39
N VAL A 850 21.36 -2.13 -4.71
CA VAL A 850 20.45 -2.15 -5.85
C VAL A 850 19.11 -2.73 -5.41
N TYR A 851 18.06 -2.13 -5.92
CA TYR A 851 16.68 -2.61 -5.81
C TYR A 851 16.16 -2.88 -7.20
N ALA A 852 15.48 -3.99 -7.39
CA ALA A 852 14.93 -4.41 -8.66
C ALA A 852 13.44 -4.70 -8.53
N SER A 853 12.67 -4.39 -9.56
CA SER A 853 11.24 -4.70 -9.60
C SER A 853 10.77 -5.06 -10.99
N THR A 854 9.66 -5.80 -11.04
CA THR A 854 8.85 -5.99 -12.25
C THR A 854 7.49 -5.33 -12.08
N ASP A 855 6.83 -5.09 -13.18
CA ASP A 855 5.54 -4.41 -13.24
C ASP A 855 4.49 -5.38 -13.83
N SER A 856 3.45 -5.69 -13.07
CA SER A 856 2.38 -6.59 -13.50
C SER A 856 1.58 -6.03 -14.67
N THR A 857 1.55 -4.71 -14.82
CA THR A 857 0.82 -4.03 -15.91
C THR A 857 1.64 -3.95 -17.20
N THR A 858 2.95 -4.14 -17.12
CA THR A 858 3.88 -4.08 -18.27
C THR A 858 4.80 -5.31 -18.27
N PRO A 859 4.30 -6.47 -18.69
CA PRO A 859 5.08 -7.70 -18.70
C PRO A 859 6.41 -7.57 -19.41
N GLY A 860 7.49 -8.04 -18.78
CA GLY A 860 8.84 -7.98 -19.31
C GLY A 860 9.61 -6.69 -19.01
N ARG A 861 8.98 -5.71 -18.34
CA ARG A 861 9.67 -4.53 -17.81
C ARG A 861 10.31 -4.86 -16.47
N THR A 862 11.61 -4.62 -16.37
CA THR A 862 12.34 -4.65 -15.08
C THR A 862 12.93 -3.27 -14.84
N VAL A 863 12.76 -2.75 -13.65
CA VAL A 863 13.28 -1.45 -13.22
C VAL A 863 14.31 -1.67 -12.13
N PHE A 864 15.42 -0.96 -12.24
CA PHE A 864 16.50 -0.99 -11.26
C PHE A 864 16.71 0.40 -10.66
N VAL A 865 16.89 0.46 -9.35
CA VAL A 865 17.39 1.62 -8.64
C VAL A 865 18.71 1.22 -7.99
N ALA A 866 19.81 1.75 -8.49
CA ALA A 866 21.14 1.54 -7.93
C ALA A 866 21.57 2.79 -7.17
N ILE A 867 22.01 2.60 -5.95
CA ILE A 867 22.38 3.67 -5.02
C ILE A 867 23.86 3.52 -4.68
N ASN A 868 24.65 4.56 -4.95
CA ASN A 868 26.03 4.65 -4.49
C ASN A 868 26.03 5.35 -3.12
N ARG A 869 26.44 4.62 -2.09
CA ARG A 869 26.60 5.09 -0.71
C ARG A 869 28.00 5.55 -0.39
N SER A 870 28.96 5.43 -1.31
CA SER A 870 30.33 5.92 -1.09
C SER A 870 30.34 7.44 -1.15
N ALA A 871 31.00 8.08 -0.17
CA ALA A 871 31.18 9.53 -0.14
C ALA A 871 32.15 10.02 -1.22
#